data_05157f54f1db7b8dca079c46a0149e46
#
_entry.id   05157f54f1db7b8dca079c46a0149e46
#
_cell.length_a   1.000
_cell.length_b   1.000
_cell.length_c   1.000
_cell.angle_alpha   90.00
_cell.angle_beta   90.00
_cell.angle_gamma   90.00
#
_symmetry.space_group_name_H-M   'P 1'
#
loop_
_entity.id
_entity.type
_entity.pdbx_description
1 polymer ?
#
loop_
_entity_poly.entity_id
_entity_poly.type
_entity_poly.pdbx_seq_one_letter_code
_entity_poly.pdbx_strand_id
1 'polypeptide(L)'
;NIFLGLIQIFDYIIMIPIVILSIAVLIYGLVLSLEQRRREVSIHRVIGADGPRLQSMVLLELFVMSSVAWLAGYLLALFAVPIVLSAVGFMEFRTGDFDVNPTLGLGSTIFTAVTTLGLALLFGRSRARDFIALEIEEGVRKTTAKSEPKRWLHWLSFLFGMLAVTDAWLKLNGIEDGLNLNFFVNGLLGIIGPFALWIGGALLLGRIGARGPQIMQLILGRTPLLNDVKRGLKGSGSAESVNRLAVIMLLTLSIVTLAAVQGYTGTLVDEKTVDATVGADLQITLEQQYSEAQVLGLVSNFTEADVTATATTVPSLFLNDVNGGDKLLTWILLDDNEDVLRWSEQAIPGEDTDKAMAAYRNGGFSAGEDAAYSLDIAGSGRGDENQLNDKLLKPSDRQSEEITFLWEKLEFNFSSGGTDQADPNALFVAYSSLMEGDWSGLNLSGQDLSGRDFGAVDLTGTDLSNSNLAGANLEQSLLFDTNLDGADLSNANLKEAVIVNFMDGSMEGANFIGADLTGVFGFADLSTATLGNATCPDGTSANETSCASGLSQVPPPLAAPLFLADTTVQIVITPFTTPMDYIGVHQYIPGVSAATMGSSLIIGESSWVALVGADEVANYSSTTWIVEVDGVGGDKLEALASTLSADFRVSSVLDWSSSHKSVERNGGLIFGTPGLLSLQFVVASVAAVASSFVFLSLVLSQRQKELAVLQAIGASPNQIIRLVLFEILSIVMVSMALGIVLGIGVALSFNGFFDIFGFIFQIFGGSSTTIERTLVYPWTQLLLVSLSVFTAVVIALLVTTRRALKSDLASVLKGE
;
A
#
# COMPACT_ATOMS: atom_id res chain seq x y z
N ASN A 1 -12.45 -2.72 -20.15
CA ASN A 1 -11.38 -2.96 -21.16
C ASN A 1 -10.33 -1.81 -21.22
N ILE A 2 -10.73 -0.53 -21.10
CA ILE A 2 -9.79 0.61 -21.11
C ILE A 2 -8.90 0.58 -19.87
N PHE A 3 -9.47 0.33 -18.71
CA PHE A 3 -8.78 0.26 -17.43
C PHE A 3 -7.71 -0.86 -17.40
N LEU A 4 -8.08 -2.06 -17.84
CA LEU A 4 -7.12 -3.17 -17.98
C LEU A 4 -5.98 -2.83 -18.97
N GLY A 5 -6.28 -2.08 -20.01
CA GLY A 5 -5.26 -1.61 -20.97
C GLY A 5 -4.29 -0.62 -20.35
N LEU A 6 -4.75 0.27 -19.45
CA LEU A 6 -3.89 1.21 -18.72
C LEU A 6 -2.96 0.49 -17.75
N ILE A 7 -3.46 -0.49 -16.98
CA ILE A 7 -2.64 -1.32 -16.10
C ILE A 7 -1.54 -2.02 -16.89
N GLN A 8 -1.88 -2.62 -18.04
CA GLN A 8 -0.89 -3.28 -18.88
C GLN A 8 0.19 -2.31 -19.41
N ILE A 9 -0.19 -1.09 -19.79
CA ILE A 9 0.78 -0.07 -20.21
C ILE A 9 1.73 0.27 -19.06
N PHE A 10 1.21 0.39 -17.85
CA PHE A 10 1.99 0.66 -16.66
C PHE A 10 3.02 -0.45 -16.37
N ASP A 11 2.60 -1.71 -16.41
CA ASP A 11 3.49 -2.86 -16.25
C ASP A 11 4.60 -2.87 -17.31
N TYR A 12 4.25 -2.56 -18.57
CA TYR A 12 5.27 -2.45 -19.64
C TYR A 12 6.29 -1.34 -19.37
N ILE A 13 5.86 -0.19 -18.84
CA ILE A 13 6.76 0.93 -18.52
C ILE A 13 7.72 0.52 -17.39
N ILE A 14 7.23 -0.14 -16.37
CA ILE A 14 8.08 -0.66 -15.27
C ILE A 14 9.08 -1.68 -15.81
N MET A 15 8.72 -2.50 -16.79
CA MET A 15 9.62 -3.49 -17.38
C MET A 15 10.68 -2.90 -18.33
N ILE A 16 10.55 -1.66 -18.78
CA ILE A 16 11.50 -1.01 -19.70
C ILE A 16 12.96 -1.09 -19.20
N PRO A 17 13.30 -0.82 -17.94
CA PRO A 17 14.67 -0.89 -17.46
C PRO A 17 15.33 -2.27 -17.66
N ILE A 18 14.62 -3.35 -17.40
CA ILE A 18 15.12 -4.72 -17.63
C ILE A 18 15.36 -4.98 -19.11
N VAL A 19 14.43 -4.56 -19.96
CA VAL A 19 14.56 -4.75 -21.42
C VAL A 19 15.78 -4.00 -21.95
N ILE A 20 15.94 -2.73 -21.57
CA ILE A 20 17.11 -1.91 -21.95
C ILE A 20 18.40 -2.53 -21.41
N LEU A 21 18.42 -2.97 -20.14
CA LEU A 21 19.59 -3.64 -19.56
C LEU A 21 19.94 -4.93 -20.34
N SER A 22 18.95 -5.74 -20.68
CA SER A 22 19.13 -6.99 -21.43
C SER A 22 19.71 -6.71 -22.82
N ILE A 23 19.19 -5.69 -23.51
CA ILE A 23 19.72 -5.23 -24.79
C ILE A 23 21.15 -4.71 -24.64
N ALA A 24 21.44 -3.93 -23.61
CA ALA A 24 22.78 -3.42 -23.35
C ALA A 24 23.78 -4.57 -23.12
N VAL A 25 23.44 -5.54 -22.28
CA VAL A 25 24.27 -6.72 -22.00
C VAL A 25 24.46 -7.56 -23.28
N LEU A 26 23.41 -7.75 -24.07
CA LEU A 26 23.49 -8.42 -25.37
C LEU A 26 24.47 -7.72 -26.32
N ILE A 27 24.31 -6.41 -26.51
CA ILE A 27 25.18 -5.62 -27.40
C ILE A 27 26.64 -5.71 -26.95
N TYR A 28 26.88 -5.56 -25.65
CA TYR A 28 28.24 -5.63 -25.11
C TYR A 28 28.83 -7.05 -25.23
N GLY A 29 28.04 -8.08 -24.97
CA GLY A 29 28.44 -9.48 -25.15
C GLY A 29 28.81 -9.77 -26.60
N LEU A 30 28.04 -9.26 -27.57
CA LEU A 30 28.32 -9.38 -28.99
C LEU A 30 29.61 -8.66 -29.40
N VAL A 31 29.79 -7.41 -28.95
CA VAL A 31 31.04 -6.67 -29.22
C VAL A 31 32.25 -7.43 -28.69
N LEU A 32 32.12 -8.01 -27.52
CA LEU A 32 33.15 -8.82 -26.89
C LEU A 32 33.48 -10.06 -27.69
N SER A 33 32.48 -10.83 -28.10
CA SER A 33 32.65 -12.05 -28.90
C SER A 33 33.35 -11.71 -30.24
N LEU A 34 32.95 -10.63 -30.90
CA LEU A 34 33.55 -10.18 -32.14
C LEU A 34 35.01 -9.70 -31.95
N GLU A 35 35.31 -8.97 -30.85
CA GLU A 35 36.69 -8.55 -30.56
C GLU A 35 37.63 -9.74 -30.30
N GLN A 36 37.18 -10.79 -29.65
CA GLN A 36 37.94 -12.00 -29.44
C GLN A 36 38.27 -12.71 -30.73
N ARG A 37 37.40 -12.66 -31.75
CA ARG A 37 37.56 -13.31 -33.03
C ARG A 37 38.17 -12.41 -34.10
N ARG A 38 38.64 -11.23 -33.77
CA ARG A 38 39.18 -10.26 -34.68
C ARG A 38 40.34 -10.84 -35.55
N ARG A 39 41.19 -11.62 -34.89
CA ARG A 39 42.32 -12.29 -35.56
C ARG A 39 41.83 -13.37 -36.54
N GLU A 40 40.86 -14.19 -36.18
CA GLU A 40 40.27 -15.25 -36.99
C GLU A 40 39.63 -14.67 -38.26
N VAL A 41 38.80 -13.63 -38.10
CA VAL A 41 38.13 -12.93 -39.19
C VAL A 41 39.15 -12.29 -40.13
N SER A 42 40.24 -11.69 -39.60
CA SER A 42 41.31 -11.14 -40.44
C SER A 42 42.04 -12.22 -41.22
N ILE A 43 42.33 -13.39 -40.64
CA ILE A 43 42.95 -14.53 -41.32
C ILE A 43 42.02 -15.05 -42.45
N HIS A 44 40.74 -15.20 -42.21
CA HIS A 44 39.79 -15.65 -43.21
C HIS A 44 39.68 -14.66 -44.41
N ARG A 45 39.78 -13.36 -44.12
CA ARG A 45 39.84 -12.32 -45.18
C ARG A 45 41.10 -12.39 -45.98
N VAL A 46 42.24 -12.60 -45.35
CA VAL A 46 43.55 -12.78 -46.06
C VAL A 46 43.53 -13.99 -46.99
N ILE A 47 42.86 -15.06 -46.60
CA ILE A 47 42.70 -16.30 -47.39
C ILE A 47 41.67 -16.11 -48.55
N GLY A 48 40.97 -14.95 -48.63
CA GLY A 48 40.07 -14.64 -49.71
C GLY A 48 38.57 -14.83 -49.40
N ALA A 49 38.20 -14.87 -48.14
CA ALA A 49 36.79 -14.93 -47.78
C ALA A 49 36.08 -13.60 -48.04
N ASP A 50 34.96 -13.64 -48.78
CA ASP A 50 34.12 -12.48 -49.05
C ASP A 50 33.46 -11.94 -47.78
N GLY A 51 33.36 -10.61 -47.68
CA GLY A 51 32.68 -9.92 -46.56
C GLY A 51 31.25 -10.43 -46.26
N PRO A 52 30.39 -10.61 -47.28
CA PRO A 52 29.04 -11.14 -47.12
C PRO A 52 29.01 -12.57 -46.55
N ARG A 53 29.92 -13.44 -46.92
CA ARG A 53 30.02 -14.82 -46.37
C ARG A 53 30.43 -14.82 -44.92
N LEU A 54 31.39 -13.99 -44.53
CA LEU A 54 31.80 -13.84 -43.14
C LEU A 54 30.64 -13.28 -42.28
N GLN A 55 29.88 -12.29 -42.82
CA GLN A 55 28.72 -11.75 -42.15
C GLN A 55 27.63 -12.81 -41.92
N SER A 56 27.34 -13.63 -42.97
CA SER A 56 26.34 -14.69 -42.84
C SER A 56 26.75 -15.77 -41.83
N MET A 57 28.06 -16.11 -41.77
CA MET A 57 28.57 -17.05 -40.77
C MET A 57 28.40 -16.55 -39.35
N VAL A 58 28.77 -15.29 -39.09
CA VAL A 58 28.57 -14.65 -37.76
C VAL A 58 27.09 -14.57 -37.40
N LEU A 59 26.23 -14.23 -38.36
CA LEU A 59 24.79 -14.16 -38.16
C LEU A 59 24.15 -15.53 -37.86
N LEU A 60 24.62 -16.59 -38.56
CA LEU A 60 24.15 -17.95 -38.33
C LEU A 60 24.48 -18.41 -36.90
N GLU A 61 25.73 -18.19 -36.51
CA GLU A 61 26.15 -18.51 -35.16
C GLU A 61 25.38 -17.76 -34.10
N LEU A 62 25.18 -16.45 -34.34
CA LEU A 62 24.36 -15.62 -33.44
C LEU A 62 22.90 -16.12 -33.36
N PHE A 63 22.34 -16.54 -34.50
CA PHE A 63 21.01 -17.14 -34.56
C PHE A 63 20.90 -18.41 -33.70
N VAL A 64 21.86 -19.31 -33.84
CA VAL A 64 21.89 -20.56 -33.06
C VAL A 64 22.05 -20.26 -31.58
N MET A 65 23.00 -19.38 -31.20
CA MET A 65 23.18 -19.00 -29.78
C MET A 65 21.97 -18.31 -29.21
N SER A 66 21.35 -17.38 -29.95
CA SER A 66 20.13 -16.68 -29.50
C SER A 66 18.94 -17.62 -29.39
N SER A 67 18.81 -18.62 -30.25
CA SER A 67 17.77 -19.65 -30.18
C SER A 67 17.91 -20.51 -28.94
N VAL A 68 19.13 -20.94 -28.62
CA VAL A 68 19.42 -21.71 -27.39
C VAL A 68 19.18 -20.85 -26.15
N ALA A 69 19.61 -19.59 -26.18
CA ALA A 69 19.40 -18.65 -25.09
C ALA A 69 17.89 -18.36 -24.86
N TRP A 70 17.13 -18.18 -25.96
CA TRP A 70 15.68 -18.01 -25.86
C TRP A 70 14.99 -19.24 -25.25
N LEU A 71 15.37 -20.45 -25.72
CA LEU A 71 14.81 -21.70 -25.16
C LEU A 71 15.14 -21.85 -23.68
N ALA A 72 16.39 -21.58 -23.30
CA ALA A 72 16.81 -21.63 -21.90
C ALA A 72 16.08 -20.59 -21.06
N GLY A 73 15.92 -19.36 -21.58
CA GLY A 73 15.15 -18.29 -20.95
C GLY A 73 13.66 -18.64 -20.78
N TYR A 74 13.07 -19.25 -21.82
CA TYR A 74 11.67 -19.72 -21.74
C TYR A 74 11.50 -20.81 -20.66
N LEU A 75 12.37 -21.79 -20.61
CA LEU A 75 12.34 -22.82 -19.56
C LEU A 75 12.51 -22.21 -18.17
N LEU A 76 13.41 -21.26 -18.03
CA LEU A 76 13.61 -20.57 -16.75
C LEU A 76 12.38 -19.74 -16.35
N ALA A 77 11.72 -19.12 -17.31
CA ALA A 77 10.51 -18.35 -17.09
C ALA A 77 9.35 -19.22 -16.59
N LEU A 78 9.23 -20.47 -17.04
CA LEU A 78 8.22 -21.41 -16.53
C LEU A 78 8.32 -21.64 -15.01
N PHE A 79 9.51 -21.54 -14.44
CA PHE A 79 9.74 -21.64 -13.00
C PHE A 79 9.61 -20.26 -12.31
N ALA A 80 10.05 -19.19 -12.97
CA ALA A 80 10.09 -17.87 -12.37
C ALA A 80 8.71 -17.20 -12.32
N VAL A 81 7.86 -17.39 -13.33
CA VAL A 81 6.56 -16.73 -13.44
C VAL A 81 5.64 -17.05 -12.26
N PRO A 82 5.45 -18.33 -11.83
CA PRO A 82 4.65 -18.63 -10.65
C PRO A 82 5.17 -17.94 -9.39
N ILE A 83 6.49 -17.91 -9.21
CA ILE A 83 7.12 -17.25 -8.06
C ILE A 83 6.88 -15.73 -8.11
N VAL A 84 7.08 -15.10 -9.26
CA VAL A 84 6.87 -13.66 -9.44
C VAL A 84 5.42 -13.27 -9.19
N LEU A 85 4.46 -14.06 -9.67
CA LEU A 85 3.05 -13.83 -9.49
C LEU A 85 2.55 -14.18 -8.07
N SER A 86 3.31 -14.97 -7.31
CA SER A 86 3.04 -15.23 -5.89
C SER A 86 3.66 -14.19 -4.95
N ALA A 87 4.26 -13.13 -5.50
CA ALA A 87 4.79 -12.05 -4.70
C ALA A 87 3.64 -11.23 -4.10
N VAL A 88 3.63 -11.13 -2.80
CA VAL A 88 2.69 -10.35 -1.99
C VAL A 88 3.31 -9.02 -1.55
N GLY A 89 4.63 -8.99 -1.42
CA GLY A 89 5.41 -7.81 -1.11
C GLY A 89 6.74 -7.82 -1.85
N PHE A 90 7.57 -6.80 -1.65
CA PHE A 90 8.90 -6.75 -2.24
C PHE A 90 9.79 -7.85 -1.66
N MET A 91 10.17 -8.83 -2.49
CA MET A 91 10.93 -10.04 -2.11
C MET A 91 10.19 -10.97 -1.14
N GLU A 92 8.90 -10.80 -0.97
CA GLU A 92 8.03 -11.67 -0.20
C GLU A 92 7.14 -12.50 -1.14
N PHE A 93 7.16 -13.83 -0.97
CA PHE A 93 6.50 -14.75 -1.89
C PHE A 93 5.66 -15.77 -1.10
N ARG A 94 4.36 -15.82 -1.36
CA ARG A 94 3.42 -16.83 -0.84
C ARG A 94 3.09 -17.82 -1.95
N THR A 95 3.90 -18.86 -2.04
CA THR A 95 3.66 -19.94 -3.01
C THR A 95 2.57 -20.87 -2.49
N GLY A 96 1.44 -20.92 -3.17
CA GLY A 96 0.33 -21.80 -2.81
C GLY A 96 -1.05 -21.16 -2.94
N ASP A 97 -1.14 -19.85 -2.86
CA ASP A 97 -2.41 -19.13 -2.92
C ASP A 97 -2.97 -18.99 -4.34
N PHE A 98 -2.15 -19.27 -5.36
CA PHE A 98 -2.54 -19.11 -6.76
C PHE A 98 -2.17 -20.34 -7.59
N ASP A 99 -3.15 -20.88 -8.29
CA ASP A 99 -2.93 -21.87 -9.35
C ASP A 99 -2.64 -21.11 -10.66
N VAL A 100 -1.36 -20.80 -10.88
CA VAL A 100 -0.90 -20.06 -12.05
C VAL A 100 -0.44 -21.01 -13.13
N ASN A 101 -1.04 -20.93 -14.30
CA ASN A 101 -0.52 -21.62 -15.49
C ASN A 101 0.63 -20.79 -16.11
N PRO A 102 1.91 -21.20 -15.98
CA PRO A 102 3.06 -20.44 -16.46
C PRO A 102 3.24 -20.52 -17.97
N THR A 103 2.42 -21.29 -18.68
CA THR A 103 2.59 -21.50 -20.13
C THR A 103 2.03 -20.34 -20.94
N LEU A 104 2.83 -19.76 -21.80
CA LEU A 104 2.36 -18.78 -22.76
C LEU A 104 1.53 -19.44 -23.87
N GLY A 105 0.50 -18.74 -24.32
CA GLY A 105 -0.23 -19.11 -25.53
C GLY A 105 0.69 -19.15 -26.76
N LEU A 106 0.33 -19.97 -27.74
CA LEU A 106 1.17 -20.21 -28.93
C LEU A 106 1.52 -18.92 -29.68
N GLY A 107 0.60 -17.95 -29.76
CA GLY A 107 0.82 -16.64 -30.36
C GLY A 107 1.87 -15.82 -29.60
N SER A 108 1.78 -15.74 -28.30
CA SER A 108 2.73 -15.04 -27.45
C SER A 108 4.11 -15.69 -27.45
N THR A 109 4.18 -17.02 -27.51
CA THR A 109 5.43 -17.76 -27.62
C THR A 109 6.15 -17.45 -28.94
N ILE A 110 5.43 -17.45 -30.05
CA ILE A 110 6.00 -17.06 -31.36
C ILE A 110 6.43 -15.60 -31.36
N PHE A 111 5.61 -14.71 -30.79
CA PHE A 111 5.92 -13.28 -30.71
C PHE A 111 7.20 -13.03 -29.92
N THR A 112 7.37 -13.63 -28.75
CA THR A 112 8.58 -13.49 -27.93
C THR A 112 9.81 -14.07 -28.63
N ALA A 113 9.68 -15.23 -29.31
CA ALA A 113 10.76 -15.82 -30.09
C ALA A 113 11.19 -14.89 -31.24
N VAL A 114 10.23 -14.42 -32.05
CA VAL A 114 10.51 -13.52 -33.18
C VAL A 114 11.13 -12.20 -32.72
N THR A 115 10.61 -11.62 -31.62
CA THR A 115 11.13 -10.36 -31.07
C THR A 115 12.55 -10.53 -30.55
N THR A 116 12.81 -11.55 -29.76
CA THR A 116 14.13 -11.80 -29.14
C THR A 116 15.19 -12.13 -30.23
N LEU A 117 14.87 -13.06 -31.11
CA LEU A 117 15.77 -13.44 -32.22
C LEU A 117 15.95 -12.31 -33.20
N GLY A 118 14.86 -11.58 -33.51
CA GLY A 118 14.88 -10.43 -34.40
C GLY A 118 15.78 -9.31 -33.89
N LEU A 119 15.64 -8.93 -32.61
CA LEU A 119 16.51 -7.93 -31.98
C LEU A 119 17.97 -8.38 -31.98
N ALA A 120 18.26 -9.63 -31.59
CA ALA A 120 19.60 -10.17 -31.56
C ALA A 120 20.23 -10.12 -32.96
N LEU A 121 19.50 -10.51 -34.01
CA LEU A 121 19.97 -10.47 -35.39
C LEU A 121 20.14 -9.05 -35.93
N LEU A 122 19.24 -8.11 -35.62
CA LEU A 122 19.34 -6.71 -36.04
C LEU A 122 20.60 -6.05 -35.48
N PHE A 123 20.79 -6.18 -34.14
CA PHE A 123 22.00 -5.64 -33.49
C PHE A 123 23.26 -6.37 -33.93
N GLY A 124 23.18 -7.69 -34.07
CA GLY A 124 24.29 -8.51 -34.60
C GLY A 124 24.70 -8.15 -36.00
N ARG A 125 23.71 -7.93 -36.91
CA ARG A 125 23.98 -7.51 -38.30
C ARG A 125 24.68 -6.14 -38.36
N SER A 126 24.20 -5.18 -37.56
CA SER A 126 24.81 -3.85 -37.51
C SER A 126 26.26 -3.93 -37.03
N ARG A 127 26.51 -4.65 -35.96
CA ARG A 127 27.86 -4.77 -35.38
C ARG A 127 28.79 -5.63 -36.23
N ALA A 128 28.29 -6.72 -36.79
CA ALA A 128 29.07 -7.57 -37.71
C ALA A 128 29.48 -6.79 -38.94
N ARG A 129 28.59 -5.97 -39.51
CA ARG A 129 28.91 -5.13 -40.68
C ARG A 129 30.00 -4.11 -40.32
N ASP A 130 29.88 -3.39 -39.21
CA ASP A 130 30.87 -2.41 -38.78
C ASP A 130 32.22 -3.08 -38.51
N PHE A 131 32.21 -4.30 -37.98
CA PHE A 131 33.41 -5.08 -37.68
C PHE A 131 34.11 -5.59 -38.97
N ILE A 132 33.34 -6.07 -39.93
CA ILE A 132 33.88 -6.60 -41.22
C ILE A 132 34.33 -5.47 -42.15
N ALA A 133 33.76 -4.26 -41.99
CA ALA A 133 34.15 -3.09 -42.75
C ALA A 133 35.52 -2.51 -42.37
N LEU A 134 36.11 -2.94 -41.25
CA LEU A 134 37.43 -2.53 -40.83
C LEU A 134 38.47 -3.00 -41.87
N GLU A 135 39.37 -2.12 -42.31
CA GLU A 135 40.42 -2.45 -43.25
C GLU A 135 41.42 -3.47 -42.64
N ILE A 136 42.01 -4.31 -43.50
CA ILE A 136 42.95 -5.36 -43.10
C ILE A 136 44.13 -4.76 -42.32
N GLU A 137 44.54 -3.55 -42.69
CA GLU A 137 45.62 -2.81 -42.06
C GLU A 137 45.29 -2.36 -40.64
N GLU A 138 44.04 -1.92 -40.38
CA GLU A 138 43.55 -1.58 -39.05
C GLU A 138 43.37 -2.82 -38.15
N GLY A 139 43.08 -3.99 -38.72
CA GLY A 139 42.98 -5.25 -38.01
C GLY A 139 44.32 -5.71 -37.43
N VAL A 140 45.42 -5.39 -38.07
CA VAL A 140 46.79 -5.74 -37.70
C VAL A 140 47.45 -4.62 -36.86
N ARG A 141 47.19 -3.35 -37.16
CA ARG A 141 47.63 -2.19 -36.39
C ARG A 141 46.49 -1.71 -35.50
N LYS A 142 46.70 -1.68 -34.20
CA LYS A 142 45.75 -1.19 -33.20
C LYS A 142 45.48 0.33 -33.22
N THR A 143 45.44 0.97 -34.36
CA THR A 143 45.20 2.40 -34.49
C THR A 143 43.78 2.62 -35.01
N THR A 144 42.84 2.71 -34.13
CA THR A 144 41.48 3.10 -34.43
C THR A 144 41.33 4.61 -34.43
N ALA A 145 41.09 5.21 -35.59
CA ALA A 145 40.50 6.55 -35.63
C ALA A 145 39.04 6.45 -35.21
N LYS A 146 38.75 6.73 -33.95
CA LYS A 146 37.40 6.69 -33.41
C LYS A 146 36.66 7.98 -33.73
N SER A 147 35.47 7.86 -34.35
CA SER A 147 34.48 8.92 -34.27
C SER A 147 34.07 9.07 -32.78
N GLU A 148 34.46 10.16 -32.13
CA GLU A 148 34.03 10.43 -30.80
C GLU A 148 32.49 10.51 -30.73
N PRO A 149 31.81 9.76 -29.83
CA PRO A 149 30.38 9.85 -29.69
C PRO A 149 30.00 11.28 -29.31
N LYS A 150 28.87 11.76 -29.82
CA LYS A 150 28.41 13.12 -29.60
C LYS A 150 28.16 13.34 -28.09
N ARG A 151 29.14 13.86 -27.39
CA ARG A 151 29.15 14.05 -25.92
C ARG A 151 28.00 14.91 -25.41
N TRP A 152 27.52 15.85 -26.22
CA TRP A 152 26.44 16.74 -25.83
C TRP A 152 25.10 16.02 -25.61
N LEU A 153 24.82 14.92 -26.31
CA LEU A 153 23.61 14.11 -26.11
C LEU A 153 23.56 13.48 -24.72
N HIS A 154 24.69 13.00 -24.21
CA HIS A 154 24.76 12.42 -22.86
C HIS A 154 24.48 13.49 -21.79
N TRP A 155 25.01 14.70 -21.97
CA TRP A 155 24.76 15.82 -21.08
C TRP A 155 23.31 16.29 -21.18
N LEU A 156 22.72 16.35 -22.37
CA LEU A 156 21.33 16.74 -22.54
C LEU A 156 20.40 15.74 -21.86
N SER A 157 20.61 14.44 -22.06
CA SER A 157 19.84 13.39 -21.40
C SER A 157 19.95 13.47 -19.86
N PHE A 158 21.16 13.66 -19.35
CA PHE A 158 21.38 13.78 -17.91
C PHE A 158 20.71 15.02 -17.32
N LEU A 159 20.84 16.19 -17.97
CA LEU A 159 20.22 17.43 -17.53
C LEU A 159 18.70 17.33 -17.54
N PHE A 160 18.12 16.72 -18.59
CA PHE A 160 16.68 16.48 -18.63
C PHE A 160 16.21 15.59 -17.50
N GLY A 161 16.95 14.52 -17.19
CA GLY A 161 16.65 13.68 -16.04
C GLY A 161 16.85 14.39 -14.68
N MET A 162 17.83 15.27 -14.56
CA MET A 162 18.02 16.08 -13.36
C MET A 162 16.87 17.07 -13.12
N LEU A 163 16.25 17.59 -14.19
CA LEU A 163 15.03 18.40 -14.06
C LEU A 163 13.87 17.55 -13.47
N ALA A 164 13.74 16.29 -13.88
CA ALA A 164 12.73 15.41 -13.30
C ALA A 164 12.98 15.12 -11.81
N VAL A 165 14.24 14.96 -11.41
CA VAL A 165 14.61 14.81 -9.98
C VAL A 165 14.27 16.07 -9.19
N THR A 166 14.59 17.24 -9.74
CA THR A 166 14.30 18.52 -9.04
C THR A 166 12.80 18.76 -8.90
N ASP A 167 12.01 18.43 -9.92
CA ASP A 167 10.56 18.52 -9.86
C ASP A 167 9.97 17.59 -8.78
N ALA A 168 10.35 16.32 -8.81
CA ALA A 168 9.93 15.34 -7.81
C ALA A 168 10.39 15.72 -6.39
N TRP A 169 11.60 16.26 -6.25
CA TRP A 169 12.10 16.71 -4.95
C TRP A 169 11.35 17.94 -4.42
N LEU A 170 10.98 18.88 -5.27
CA LEU A 170 10.20 20.04 -4.89
C LEU A 170 8.81 19.63 -4.39
N LYS A 171 8.14 18.72 -5.11
CA LYS A 171 6.84 18.17 -4.72
C LYS A 171 6.90 17.47 -3.36
N LEU A 172 7.90 16.63 -3.14
CA LEU A 172 8.12 15.96 -1.85
C LEU A 172 8.42 16.93 -0.68
N ASN A 173 8.78 18.17 -0.96
CA ASN A 173 9.03 19.21 0.05
C ASN A 173 7.88 20.23 0.15
N GLY A 174 6.66 19.86 -0.25
CA GLY A 174 5.46 20.67 -0.08
C GLY A 174 5.32 21.83 -1.09
N ILE A 175 6.01 21.75 -2.24
CA ILE A 175 5.79 22.65 -3.38
C ILE A 175 4.98 21.88 -4.42
N GLU A 176 3.65 21.86 -4.27
CA GLU A 176 2.72 21.06 -5.07
C GLU A 176 2.91 21.23 -6.58
N ASP A 177 3.13 22.44 -7.04
CA ASP A 177 3.37 22.75 -8.45
C ASP A 177 4.75 22.34 -8.96
N GLY A 178 5.67 21.92 -8.08
CA GLY A 178 7.03 21.57 -8.44
C GLY A 178 7.74 22.68 -9.20
N LEU A 179 8.15 22.41 -10.45
CA LEU A 179 8.76 23.43 -11.33
C LEU A 179 7.76 24.33 -12.04
N ASN A 180 6.48 24.27 -11.71
CA ASN A 180 5.38 25.02 -12.35
C ASN A 180 5.41 24.93 -13.88
N LEU A 181 5.54 23.72 -14.40
CA LEU A 181 5.61 23.43 -15.81
C LEU A 181 4.22 23.10 -16.35
N ASN A 182 4.03 23.34 -17.64
CA ASN A 182 2.79 22.99 -18.32
C ASN A 182 2.50 21.48 -18.17
N PHE A 183 1.25 21.07 -17.91
CA PHE A 183 0.81 19.68 -17.69
C PHE A 183 1.43 18.69 -18.69
N PHE A 184 1.50 19.06 -19.98
CA PHE A 184 2.11 18.20 -21.00
C PHE A 184 3.63 18.00 -20.78
N VAL A 185 4.34 19.07 -20.39
CA VAL A 185 5.78 19.02 -20.14
C VAL A 185 6.06 18.25 -18.86
N ASN A 186 5.23 18.43 -17.84
CA ASN A 186 5.31 17.71 -16.57
C ASN A 186 5.08 16.20 -16.77
N GLY A 187 4.07 15.82 -17.56
CA GLY A 187 3.83 14.43 -17.92
C GLY A 187 5.00 13.81 -18.72
N LEU A 188 5.56 14.56 -19.68
CA LEU A 188 6.73 14.11 -20.43
C LEU A 188 7.96 13.94 -19.51
N LEU A 189 8.13 14.87 -18.57
CA LEU A 189 9.23 14.86 -17.60
C LEU A 189 9.10 13.67 -16.65
N GLY A 190 7.91 13.39 -16.13
CA GLY A 190 7.64 12.24 -15.26
C GLY A 190 7.86 10.90 -15.95
N ILE A 191 7.45 10.75 -17.23
CA ILE A 191 7.57 9.48 -17.96
C ILE A 191 8.98 9.25 -18.51
N ILE A 192 9.57 10.24 -19.18
CA ILE A 192 10.87 10.09 -19.88
C ILE A 192 12.04 10.47 -18.99
N GLY A 193 11.83 11.38 -18.03
CA GLY A 193 12.89 11.88 -17.16
C GLY A 193 13.68 10.82 -16.42
N PRO A 194 13.05 9.84 -15.77
CA PRO A 194 13.74 8.76 -15.08
C PRO A 194 14.67 7.94 -15.99
N PHE A 195 14.20 7.59 -17.19
CA PHE A 195 15.01 6.85 -18.17
C PHE A 195 16.15 7.69 -18.74
N ALA A 196 15.89 8.98 -18.97
CA ALA A 196 16.91 9.92 -19.43
C ALA A 196 18.01 10.13 -18.37
N LEU A 197 17.63 10.24 -17.09
CA LEU A 197 18.56 10.28 -15.98
C LEU A 197 19.40 9.01 -15.88
N TRP A 198 18.73 7.86 -15.92
CA TRP A 198 19.36 6.56 -15.80
C TRP A 198 20.43 6.32 -16.88
N ILE A 199 20.04 6.47 -18.14
CA ILE A 199 20.94 6.23 -19.28
C ILE A 199 22.01 7.33 -19.38
N GLY A 200 21.60 8.60 -19.31
CA GLY A 200 22.51 9.75 -19.38
C GLY A 200 23.48 9.77 -18.20
N GLY A 201 22.98 9.50 -16.99
CA GLY A 201 23.79 9.38 -15.76
C GLY A 201 24.80 8.25 -15.85
N ALA A 202 24.41 7.05 -16.27
CA ALA A 202 25.32 5.92 -16.43
C ALA A 202 26.42 6.20 -17.44
N LEU A 203 26.12 6.85 -18.56
CA LEU A 203 27.11 7.20 -19.60
C LEU A 203 28.05 8.33 -19.17
N LEU A 204 27.60 9.27 -18.36
CA LEU A 204 28.46 10.34 -17.83
C LEU A 204 29.27 9.87 -16.61
N LEU A 205 28.60 9.31 -15.60
CA LEU A 205 29.23 8.86 -14.36
C LEU A 205 30.13 7.62 -14.58
N GLY A 206 29.87 6.82 -15.62
CA GLY A 206 30.72 5.71 -16.01
C GLY A 206 32.17 6.14 -16.31
N ARG A 207 32.37 7.35 -16.84
CA ARG A 207 33.72 7.90 -17.04
C ARG A 207 34.40 8.26 -15.74
N ILE A 208 33.62 8.69 -14.74
CA ILE A 208 34.11 8.93 -13.37
C ILE A 208 34.44 7.60 -12.71
N GLY A 209 33.55 6.61 -12.84
CA GLY A 209 33.79 5.25 -12.36
C GLY A 209 35.04 4.61 -12.94
N ALA A 210 35.28 4.80 -14.24
CA ALA A 210 36.52 4.34 -14.90
C ALA A 210 37.80 4.97 -14.34
N ARG A 211 37.69 6.15 -13.70
CA ARG A 211 38.80 6.80 -12.96
C ARG A 211 38.88 6.35 -11.50
N GLY A 212 38.22 5.27 -11.14
CA GLY A 212 38.18 4.72 -9.78
C GLY A 212 39.54 4.61 -9.10
N PRO A 213 40.58 4.09 -9.75
CA PRO A 213 41.93 4.06 -9.17
C PRO A 213 42.51 5.42 -8.76
N GLN A 214 42.20 6.48 -9.55
CA GLN A 214 42.60 7.84 -9.25
C GLN A 214 41.83 8.41 -8.05
N ILE A 215 40.53 8.14 -7.97
CA ILE A 215 39.68 8.57 -6.87
C ILE A 215 40.07 7.86 -5.59
N MET A 216 40.31 6.55 -5.66
CA MET A 216 40.76 5.79 -4.49
C MET A 216 42.16 6.25 -4.02
N GLN A 217 43.02 6.70 -4.94
CA GLN A 217 44.28 7.31 -4.58
C GLN A 217 44.11 8.64 -3.84
N LEU A 218 43.10 9.41 -4.19
CA LEU A 218 42.79 10.66 -3.50
C LEU A 218 42.29 10.39 -2.07
N ILE A 219 41.47 9.35 -1.88
CA ILE A 219 40.88 8.99 -0.57
C ILE A 219 41.91 8.26 0.32
N LEU A 220 42.63 7.31 -0.24
CA LEU A 220 43.54 6.41 0.48
C LEU A 220 45.02 6.80 0.34
N GLY A 221 45.32 7.95 -0.22
CA GLY A 221 46.63 8.38 -0.76
C GLY A 221 47.84 8.36 0.14
N ARG A 222 47.73 7.91 1.39
CA ARG A 222 48.83 7.75 2.35
C ARG A 222 49.18 6.30 2.71
N THR A 223 48.57 5.33 2.02
CA THR A 223 48.84 3.91 2.33
C THR A 223 49.98 3.35 1.47
N PRO A 224 50.86 2.50 2.03
CA PRO A 224 52.01 1.91 1.28
C PRO A 224 51.60 1.05 0.08
N LEU A 225 50.44 0.43 0.14
CA LEU A 225 49.86 -0.39 -0.96
C LEU A 225 49.69 0.37 -2.29
N LEU A 226 49.48 1.68 -2.23
CA LEU A 226 49.20 2.54 -3.38
C LEU A 226 50.45 2.98 -4.15
N ASN A 227 51.62 2.97 -3.51
CA ASN A 227 52.85 3.35 -4.18
C ASN A 227 53.26 2.35 -5.27
N ASP A 228 52.95 1.07 -5.08
CA ASP A 228 53.24 0.02 -6.08
C ASP A 228 52.24 0.07 -7.27
N VAL A 229 51.00 0.49 -7.01
CA VAL A 229 49.98 0.68 -8.03
C VAL A 229 50.27 1.90 -8.92
N LYS A 230 50.82 2.97 -8.40
CA LYS A 230 51.26 4.17 -9.18
C LYS A 230 52.25 3.85 -10.29
N ARG A 231 53.02 2.81 -10.14
CA ARG A 231 54.07 2.42 -11.11
C ARG A 231 53.54 1.53 -12.26
N GLY A 232 52.42 0.82 -12.06
CA GLY A 232 51.90 -0.18 -12.99
C GLY A 232 50.84 0.31 -14.01
N LEU A 233 50.20 1.48 -13.80
CA LEU A 233 48.92 1.82 -14.40
C LEU A 233 48.93 2.73 -15.64
N LYS A 234 50.07 2.97 -16.27
CA LYS A 234 50.15 3.79 -17.48
C LYS A 234 50.00 3.07 -18.82
N GLY A 235 49.36 1.90 -18.85
CA GLY A 235 49.10 1.13 -20.08
C GLY A 235 47.90 1.69 -20.86
N SER A 236 48.11 2.05 -22.14
CA SER A 236 47.17 2.79 -22.98
C SER A 236 46.12 1.97 -23.71
N GLY A 237 46.01 0.66 -23.53
CA GLY A 237 45.14 -0.21 -24.35
C GLY A 237 43.77 -0.58 -23.77
N SER A 238 43.52 -0.34 -22.50
CA SER A 238 42.37 -0.90 -21.79
C SER A 238 41.30 0.15 -21.33
N ALA A 239 41.52 1.42 -21.66
CA ALA A 239 40.66 2.51 -21.17
C ALA A 239 39.18 2.38 -21.62
N GLU A 240 38.93 1.82 -22.78
CA GLU A 240 37.58 1.65 -23.30
C GLU A 240 36.84 0.48 -22.66
N SER A 241 37.51 -0.65 -22.49
CA SER A 241 36.95 -1.83 -21.81
C SER A 241 36.62 -1.52 -20.36
N VAL A 242 37.49 -0.76 -19.68
CA VAL A 242 37.27 -0.30 -18.32
C VAL A 242 36.07 0.66 -18.21
N ASN A 243 35.94 1.59 -19.15
CA ASN A 243 34.79 2.49 -19.16
C ASN A 243 33.47 1.73 -19.39
N ARG A 244 33.48 0.72 -20.26
CA ARG A 244 32.32 -0.15 -20.48
C ARG A 244 31.91 -0.93 -19.23
N LEU A 245 32.89 -1.48 -18.49
CA LEU A 245 32.64 -2.14 -17.20
C LEU A 245 31.97 -1.18 -16.21
N ALA A 246 32.54 0.02 -16.06
CA ALA A 246 31.99 1.02 -15.16
C ALA A 246 30.54 1.41 -15.53
N VAL A 247 30.23 1.60 -16.82
CA VAL A 247 28.87 1.94 -17.30
C VAL A 247 27.89 0.80 -16.99
N ILE A 248 28.27 -0.45 -17.25
CA ILE A 248 27.36 -1.57 -16.96
C ILE A 248 27.12 -1.73 -15.48
N MET A 249 28.15 -1.60 -14.65
CA MET A 249 28.02 -1.61 -13.20
C MET A 249 27.06 -0.51 -12.69
N LEU A 250 27.19 0.67 -13.26
CA LEU A 250 26.29 1.77 -12.96
C LEU A 250 24.85 1.47 -13.38
N LEU A 251 24.65 0.97 -14.61
CA LEU A 251 23.32 0.63 -15.11
C LEU A 251 22.65 -0.47 -14.27
N THR A 252 23.39 -1.52 -13.95
CA THR A 252 22.84 -2.65 -13.20
C THR A 252 22.53 -2.27 -11.75
N LEU A 253 23.46 -1.61 -11.08
CA LEU A 253 23.26 -1.28 -9.67
C LEU A 253 22.26 -0.16 -9.44
N SER A 254 22.13 0.77 -10.40
CA SER A 254 21.05 1.78 -10.32
C SER A 254 19.67 1.17 -10.47
N ILE A 255 19.49 0.11 -11.28
CA ILE A 255 18.23 -0.63 -11.36
C ILE A 255 17.97 -1.41 -10.06
N VAL A 256 19.01 -2.05 -9.51
CA VAL A 256 18.88 -2.75 -8.21
C VAL A 256 18.41 -1.78 -7.13
N THR A 257 19.01 -0.59 -7.08
CA THR A 257 18.62 0.46 -6.12
C THR A 257 17.21 0.97 -6.38
N LEU A 258 16.87 1.26 -7.64
CA LEU A 258 15.53 1.66 -8.05
C LEU A 258 14.48 0.63 -7.61
N ALA A 259 14.70 -0.64 -7.96
CA ALA A 259 13.76 -1.71 -7.66
C ALA A 259 13.60 -1.93 -6.15
N ALA A 260 14.69 -1.84 -5.38
CA ALA A 260 14.64 -1.97 -3.93
C ALA A 260 13.89 -0.80 -3.28
N VAL A 261 14.20 0.44 -3.65
CA VAL A 261 13.57 1.63 -3.07
C VAL A 261 12.08 1.65 -3.42
N GLN A 262 11.73 1.46 -4.69
CA GLN A 262 10.33 1.50 -5.13
C GLN A 262 9.52 0.32 -4.61
N GLY A 263 10.12 -0.88 -4.58
CA GLY A 263 9.46 -2.07 -4.06
C GLY A 263 9.18 -1.98 -2.57
N TYR A 264 10.17 -1.59 -1.79
CA TYR A 264 10.01 -1.43 -0.34
C TYR A 264 9.05 -0.28 0.02
N THR A 265 9.13 0.84 -0.70
CA THR A 265 8.17 1.95 -0.55
C THR A 265 6.74 1.48 -0.88
N GLY A 266 6.56 0.68 -1.94
CA GLY A 266 5.24 0.13 -2.28
C GLY A 266 4.66 -0.73 -1.17
N THR A 267 5.44 -1.67 -0.62
CA THR A 267 5.00 -2.52 0.50
C THR A 267 4.59 -1.70 1.72
N LEU A 268 5.35 -0.66 2.07
CA LEU A 268 5.00 0.23 3.19
C LEU A 268 3.75 1.08 2.93
N VAL A 269 3.55 1.54 1.69
CA VAL A 269 2.33 2.26 1.33
C VAL A 269 1.11 1.34 1.41
N ASP A 270 1.25 0.09 0.96
CA ASP A 270 0.18 -0.91 1.06
C ASP A 270 -0.17 -1.18 2.53
N GLU A 271 0.82 -1.38 3.41
CA GLU A 271 0.64 -1.55 4.85
C GLU A 271 -0.08 -0.34 5.48
N LYS A 272 0.42 0.87 5.24
CA LYS A 272 -0.20 2.10 5.76
C LYS A 272 -1.60 2.36 5.18
N THR A 273 -1.88 1.91 3.98
CA THR A 273 -3.23 1.98 3.41
C THR A 273 -4.21 1.09 4.17
N VAL A 274 -3.76 -0.08 4.61
CA VAL A 274 -4.56 -0.96 5.47
C VAL A 274 -4.76 -0.36 6.85
N ASP A 275 -3.70 0.18 7.46
CA ASP A 275 -3.77 0.88 8.75
C ASP A 275 -4.79 2.03 8.68
N ALA A 276 -4.77 2.80 7.59
CA ALA A 276 -5.72 3.89 7.37
C ALA A 276 -7.16 3.38 7.18
N THR A 277 -7.34 2.25 6.52
CA THR A 277 -8.67 1.72 6.17
C THR A 277 -9.34 1.01 7.33
N VAL A 278 -8.60 0.18 8.06
CA VAL A 278 -9.13 -0.63 9.18
C VAL A 278 -9.05 0.12 10.50
N GLY A 279 -8.00 0.91 10.68
CA GLY A 279 -7.75 1.74 11.87
C GLY A 279 -6.96 1.04 12.96
N ALA A 280 -7.22 -0.23 13.24
CA ALA A 280 -6.49 -1.09 14.19
C ALA A 280 -6.52 -2.55 13.71
N ASP A 281 -6.68 -3.52 14.60
CA ASP A 281 -6.77 -4.93 14.23
C ASP A 281 -8.10 -5.26 13.55
N LEU A 282 -9.20 -4.75 14.11
CA LEU A 282 -10.55 -4.95 13.61
C LEU A 282 -11.29 -3.61 13.50
N GLN A 283 -12.11 -3.47 12.48
CA GLN A 283 -13.17 -2.48 12.40
C GLN A 283 -14.50 -3.23 12.38
N ILE A 284 -15.33 -3.01 13.38
CA ILE A 284 -16.61 -3.68 13.55
C ILE A 284 -17.71 -2.65 13.30
N THR A 285 -18.56 -2.90 12.33
CA THR A 285 -19.79 -2.15 12.12
C THR A 285 -20.95 -2.98 12.64
N LEU A 286 -21.71 -2.41 13.54
CA LEU A 286 -22.82 -3.02 14.23
C LEU A 286 -24.13 -2.58 13.60
N GLU A 287 -25.19 -3.38 13.75
CA GLU A 287 -26.53 -3.05 13.27
C GLU A 287 -27.15 -1.88 14.05
N GLN A 288 -26.63 -1.63 15.25
CA GLN A 288 -27.11 -0.58 16.15
C GLN A 288 -25.98 0.15 16.84
N GLN A 289 -26.32 1.23 17.52
CA GLN A 289 -25.38 1.97 18.37
C GLN A 289 -25.12 1.18 19.66
N TYR A 290 -23.87 0.87 19.91
CA TYR A 290 -23.41 0.20 21.12
C TYR A 290 -22.45 1.10 21.88
N SER A 291 -22.46 0.98 23.21
CA SER A 291 -21.46 1.59 24.08
C SER A 291 -20.16 0.77 24.01
N GLU A 292 -19.05 1.37 24.42
CA GLU A 292 -17.75 0.71 24.53
C GLU A 292 -17.82 -0.59 25.35
N ALA A 293 -18.43 -0.56 26.52
CA ALA A 293 -18.57 -1.73 27.39
C ALA A 293 -19.30 -2.90 26.72
N GLN A 294 -20.31 -2.61 25.90
CA GLN A 294 -21.07 -3.62 25.17
C GLN A 294 -20.21 -4.24 24.04
N VAL A 295 -19.43 -3.42 23.34
CA VAL A 295 -18.53 -3.91 22.29
C VAL A 295 -17.39 -4.74 22.87
N LEU A 296 -16.78 -4.28 23.96
CA LEU A 296 -15.76 -5.05 24.67
C LEU A 296 -16.32 -6.40 25.14
N GLY A 297 -17.54 -6.41 25.70
CA GLY A 297 -18.25 -7.63 26.08
C GLY A 297 -18.53 -8.54 24.88
N LEU A 298 -18.90 -7.97 23.72
CA LEU A 298 -19.14 -8.72 22.50
C LEU A 298 -17.87 -9.45 22.03
N VAL A 299 -16.77 -8.72 21.89
CA VAL A 299 -15.52 -9.28 21.37
C VAL A 299 -14.89 -10.25 22.36
N SER A 300 -14.90 -9.95 23.67
CA SER A 300 -14.35 -10.83 24.71
C SER A 300 -15.05 -12.19 24.82
N ASN A 301 -16.27 -12.33 24.32
CA ASN A 301 -16.95 -13.63 24.23
C ASN A 301 -16.29 -14.59 23.23
N PHE A 302 -15.50 -14.10 22.30
CA PHE A 302 -14.89 -14.88 21.23
C PHE A 302 -13.37 -14.99 21.33
N THR A 303 -12.73 -14.24 22.24
CA THR A 303 -11.28 -14.26 22.47
C THR A 303 -10.94 -14.17 23.94
N GLU A 304 -9.84 -14.83 24.34
CA GLU A 304 -9.25 -14.69 25.68
C GLU A 304 -8.22 -13.55 25.76
N ALA A 305 -7.95 -12.88 24.65
CA ALA A 305 -6.99 -11.78 24.58
C ALA A 305 -7.56 -10.50 25.20
N ASP A 306 -6.69 -9.63 25.65
CA ASP A 306 -7.09 -8.29 26.10
C ASP A 306 -7.57 -7.49 24.88
N VAL A 307 -8.68 -6.80 25.05
CA VAL A 307 -9.37 -6.06 23.98
C VAL A 307 -9.51 -4.61 24.42
N THR A 308 -9.13 -3.71 23.53
CA THR A 308 -9.40 -2.27 23.65
C THR A 308 -10.21 -1.81 22.45
N ALA A 309 -11.12 -0.90 22.64
CA ALA A 309 -12.00 -0.42 21.59
C ALA A 309 -12.14 1.10 21.67
N THR A 310 -12.24 1.74 20.52
CA THR A 310 -12.51 3.17 20.40
C THR A 310 -13.44 3.44 19.22
N ALA A 311 -14.11 4.58 19.24
CA ALA A 311 -14.91 5.06 18.14
C ALA A 311 -14.43 6.45 17.70
N THR A 312 -14.60 6.74 16.44
CA THR A 312 -14.26 8.04 15.84
C THR A 312 -15.50 8.80 15.40
N THR A 313 -16.62 8.08 15.27
CA THR A 313 -17.90 8.64 14.87
C THR A 313 -18.76 8.92 16.10
N VAL A 314 -19.08 10.20 16.30
CA VAL A 314 -20.10 10.60 17.27
C VAL A 314 -21.27 11.18 16.49
N PRO A 315 -22.46 10.64 16.65
CA PRO A 315 -23.62 11.10 15.91
C PRO A 315 -24.03 12.50 16.30
N SER A 316 -24.62 13.22 15.38
CA SER A 316 -25.43 14.42 15.56
C SER A 316 -24.70 15.75 15.77
N LEU A 317 -23.36 15.83 15.66
CA LEU A 317 -22.67 17.12 15.65
C LEU A 317 -22.25 17.49 14.22
N PHE A 318 -22.63 18.66 13.76
CA PHE A 318 -22.32 19.10 12.39
C PHE A 318 -22.24 20.64 12.31
N LEU A 319 -21.76 21.16 11.18
CA LEU A 319 -21.78 22.56 10.85
C LEU A 319 -22.58 22.77 9.56
N ASN A 320 -23.21 23.94 9.42
CA ASN A 320 -23.72 24.33 8.13
C ASN A 320 -22.61 24.96 7.30
N ASP A 321 -22.47 24.55 6.04
CA ASP A 321 -21.63 25.24 5.09
C ASP A 321 -22.08 26.70 4.95
N VAL A 322 -21.16 27.65 5.05
CA VAL A 322 -21.43 29.09 4.92
C VAL A 322 -22.01 29.39 3.54
N ASN A 323 -21.71 28.57 2.56
CA ASN A 323 -22.22 28.74 1.17
C ASN A 323 -23.58 28.03 0.92
N GLY A 324 -24.19 27.43 1.94
CA GLY A 324 -25.61 27.00 1.91
C GLY A 324 -25.86 25.66 1.23
N GLY A 325 -24.90 24.74 1.17
CA GLY A 325 -25.05 23.47 0.50
C GLY A 325 -25.20 22.27 1.42
N ASP A 326 -24.12 21.80 2.01
CA ASP A 326 -24.06 20.53 2.68
C ASP A 326 -23.72 20.63 4.16
N LYS A 327 -24.14 19.65 4.94
CA LYS A 327 -23.74 19.51 6.35
C LYS A 327 -22.27 19.09 6.40
N LEU A 328 -21.43 19.88 7.05
CA LEU A 328 -20.05 19.50 7.35
C LEU A 328 -20.03 18.61 8.58
N LEU A 329 -19.52 17.40 8.40
CA LEU A 329 -19.46 16.41 9.49
C LEU A 329 -18.37 16.80 10.50
N THR A 330 -18.65 16.54 11.77
CA THR A 330 -17.65 16.71 12.83
C THR A 330 -17.24 15.33 13.36
N TRP A 331 -15.94 15.11 13.35
CA TRP A 331 -15.33 13.91 13.92
C TRP A 331 -14.68 14.26 15.24
N ILE A 332 -14.69 13.33 16.17
CA ILE A 332 -14.19 13.55 17.52
C ILE A 332 -13.04 12.61 17.77
N LEU A 333 -11.89 13.18 18.13
CA LEU A 333 -10.77 12.42 18.64
C LEU A 333 -10.95 12.25 20.16
N LEU A 334 -11.27 11.04 20.56
CA LEU A 334 -11.27 10.61 21.96
C LEU A 334 -9.83 10.43 22.44
N ASP A 335 -9.61 10.55 23.75
CA ASP A 335 -8.27 10.36 24.31
C ASP A 335 -7.73 8.95 24.06
N ASP A 336 -8.61 7.93 24.05
CA ASP A 336 -8.26 6.54 23.75
C ASP A 336 -7.89 6.29 22.28
N ASN A 337 -8.22 7.20 21.36
CA ASN A 337 -7.85 7.06 19.97
C ASN A 337 -6.33 7.04 19.75
N GLU A 338 -5.55 7.71 20.61
CA GLU A 338 -4.10 7.76 20.52
C GLU A 338 -3.48 6.36 20.70
N ASP A 339 -4.03 5.57 21.61
CA ASP A 339 -3.49 4.26 21.97
C ASP A 339 -3.99 3.13 21.06
N VAL A 340 -5.22 3.22 20.54
CA VAL A 340 -5.87 2.14 19.76
C VAL A 340 -5.62 2.28 18.26
N LEU A 341 -5.67 3.51 17.73
CA LEU A 341 -5.57 3.73 16.29
C LEU A 341 -4.13 3.64 15.77
N ARG A 342 -3.96 3.02 14.61
CA ARG A 342 -2.66 2.96 13.91
C ARG A 342 -2.44 4.23 13.10
N TRP A 343 -1.84 5.22 13.74
CA TRP A 343 -1.58 6.51 13.13
C TRP A 343 -0.44 6.46 12.09
N SER A 344 -0.55 7.33 11.09
CA SER A 344 0.54 7.66 10.17
C SER A 344 0.79 9.17 10.18
N GLU A 345 2.00 9.57 9.75
CA GLU A 345 2.41 10.98 9.70
C GLU A 345 1.51 11.86 8.81
N GLN A 346 0.69 11.24 7.97
CA GLN A 346 -0.17 11.90 6.99
C GLN A 346 -1.64 11.99 7.43
N ALA A 347 -2.02 11.38 8.56
CA ALA A 347 -3.42 11.33 8.99
C ALA A 347 -3.92 12.68 9.47
N ILE A 348 -3.50 13.12 10.63
CA ILE A 348 -3.83 14.40 11.24
C ILE A 348 -2.72 15.42 11.01
N PRO A 349 -2.95 16.75 11.24
CA PRO A 349 -1.92 17.74 10.98
C PRO A 349 -0.64 17.46 11.78
N GLY A 350 0.47 17.33 11.09
CA GLY A 350 1.80 17.23 11.71
C GLY A 350 2.48 15.87 11.50
N GLU A 351 3.80 15.87 11.69
CA GLU A 351 4.65 14.68 11.59
C GLU A 351 4.75 13.90 12.92
N ASP A 352 4.07 14.37 13.96
CA ASP A 352 4.18 13.89 15.35
C ASP A 352 2.77 13.83 15.93
N THR A 353 2.22 12.62 16.01
CA THR A 353 0.89 12.33 16.52
C THR A 353 0.68 12.87 17.93
N ASP A 354 1.65 12.70 18.84
CA ASP A 354 1.57 13.17 20.23
C ASP A 354 1.35 14.69 20.30
N LYS A 355 2.04 15.44 19.44
CA LYS A 355 1.90 16.91 19.40
C LYS A 355 0.55 17.34 18.81
N ALA A 356 0.07 16.61 17.81
CA ALA A 356 -1.23 16.88 17.23
C ALA A 356 -2.36 16.58 18.24
N MET A 357 -2.30 15.43 18.93
CA MET A 357 -3.26 15.08 19.98
C MET A 357 -3.22 16.08 21.15
N ALA A 358 -2.02 16.52 21.55
CA ALA A 358 -1.90 17.58 22.55
C ALA A 358 -2.53 18.91 22.08
N ALA A 359 -2.49 19.22 20.80
CA ALA A 359 -3.15 20.41 20.24
C ALA A 359 -4.69 20.29 20.32
N TYR A 360 -5.24 19.13 20.00
CA TYR A 360 -6.69 18.87 20.14
C TYR A 360 -7.15 18.93 21.58
N ARG A 361 -6.40 18.35 22.52
CA ARG A 361 -6.69 18.44 23.99
C ARG A 361 -6.69 19.86 24.50
N ASN A 362 -5.95 20.77 23.86
CA ASN A 362 -5.91 22.19 24.21
C ASN A 362 -6.96 23.04 23.46
N GLY A 363 -7.98 22.44 22.87
CA GLY A 363 -9.05 23.14 22.19
C GLY A 363 -8.76 23.48 20.75
N GLY A 364 -7.78 22.81 20.11
CA GLY A 364 -7.53 22.93 18.69
C GLY A 364 -8.51 22.12 17.85
N PHE A 365 -8.71 22.55 16.62
CA PHE A 365 -9.44 21.83 15.60
C PHE A 365 -8.69 21.81 14.28
N SER A 366 -8.92 20.80 13.48
CA SER A 366 -8.48 20.76 12.09
C SER A 366 -9.66 20.67 11.15
N ALA A 367 -9.46 21.10 9.92
CA ALA A 367 -10.44 21.01 8.87
C ALA A 367 -9.87 20.20 7.70
N GLY A 368 -10.73 19.46 7.02
CA GLY A 368 -10.40 18.92 5.71
C GLY A 368 -10.25 20.05 4.69
N GLU A 369 -9.64 19.77 3.56
CA GLU A 369 -9.35 20.78 2.54
C GLU A 369 -10.62 21.52 2.08
N ASP A 370 -11.68 20.78 1.72
CA ASP A 370 -12.95 21.35 1.28
C ASP A 370 -13.65 22.15 2.41
N ALA A 371 -13.60 21.65 3.63
CA ALA A 371 -14.18 22.31 4.80
C ALA A 371 -13.45 23.61 5.12
N ALA A 372 -12.12 23.62 5.04
CA ALA A 372 -11.31 24.81 5.28
C ALA A 372 -11.62 25.90 4.26
N TYR A 373 -11.79 25.53 2.98
CA TYR A 373 -12.22 26.47 1.93
C TYR A 373 -13.67 26.96 2.13
N SER A 374 -14.58 26.08 2.51
CA SER A 374 -15.99 26.43 2.76
C SER A 374 -16.16 27.44 3.87
N LEU A 375 -15.38 27.28 4.94
CA LEU A 375 -15.44 28.12 6.13
C LEU A 375 -14.53 29.35 6.07
N ASP A 376 -13.75 29.51 5.00
CA ASP A 376 -12.73 30.57 4.82
C ASP A 376 -11.74 30.66 6.00
N ILE A 377 -11.38 29.48 6.53
CA ILE A 377 -10.53 29.37 7.71
C ILE A 377 -9.09 29.73 7.34
N ALA A 378 -8.45 30.54 8.21
CA ALA A 378 -7.02 30.84 8.15
C ALA A 378 -6.53 31.37 6.78
N GLY A 379 -7.38 32.09 6.05
CA GLY A 379 -7.03 32.64 4.74
C GLY A 379 -7.06 31.60 3.61
N SER A 380 -7.75 30.50 3.81
CA SER A 380 -8.00 29.46 2.82
C SER A 380 -8.89 29.89 1.65
N GLY A 381 -9.13 31.21 1.46
CA GLY A 381 -9.97 31.74 0.40
C GLY A 381 -9.60 31.23 -0.98
N ARG A 382 -10.60 30.92 -1.80
CA ARG A 382 -10.48 30.44 -3.19
C ARG A 382 -9.54 31.31 -4.03
N GLY A 383 -8.27 30.98 -4.10
CA GLY A 383 -7.26 31.68 -4.88
C GLY A 383 -5.85 31.60 -4.31
N ASP A 384 -5.69 31.16 -3.10
CA ASP A 384 -4.37 31.05 -2.47
C ASP A 384 -4.16 29.61 -1.96
N GLU A 385 -4.08 28.65 -2.91
CA GLU A 385 -3.80 27.23 -2.68
C GLU A 385 -2.52 26.98 -1.84
N ASN A 386 -1.69 28.02 -1.71
CA ASN A 386 -0.43 27.95 -0.95
C ASN A 386 -0.58 28.24 0.55
N GLN A 387 -1.78 28.46 1.08
CA GLN A 387 -1.99 28.79 2.49
C GLN A 387 -2.56 27.62 3.31
N LEU A 388 -3.10 26.61 2.66
CA LEU A 388 -3.48 25.38 3.34
C LEU A 388 -2.23 24.64 3.79
N ASN A 389 -2.14 24.40 5.07
CA ASN A 389 -0.97 23.75 5.65
C ASN A 389 -1.40 22.41 6.24
N ASP A 390 -1.01 21.35 5.58
CA ASP A 390 -1.21 19.95 5.98
C ASP A 390 -0.35 19.54 7.20
N LYS A 391 0.58 20.42 7.60
CA LYS A 391 1.43 20.23 8.76
C LYS A 391 0.87 20.95 9.99
N LEU A 392 1.18 20.39 11.16
CA LEU A 392 0.81 20.99 12.43
C LEU A 392 1.38 22.42 12.54
N LEU A 393 0.50 23.40 12.63
CA LEU A 393 0.88 24.79 12.82
C LEU A 393 1.52 24.99 14.21
N LYS A 394 2.59 25.79 14.22
CA LYS A 394 3.19 26.21 15.49
C LYS A 394 2.18 27.03 16.30
N PRO A 395 2.21 26.96 17.64
CA PRO A 395 1.30 27.71 18.47
C PRO A 395 1.23 29.21 18.17
N SER A 396 2.35 29.79 17.72
CA SER A 396 2.43 31.21 17.31
C SER A 396 1.74 31.55 16.00
N ASP A 397 1.50 30.53 15.16
CA ASP A 397 0.98 30.70 13.80
C ASP A 397 -0.49 30.28 13.71
N ARG A 398 -1.04 29.75 14.82
CA ARG A 398 -2.45 29.36 14.93
C ARG A 398 -3.34 30.57 15.04
N GLN A 399 -4.47 30.53 14.36
CA GLN A 399 -5.52 31.54 14.44
C GLN A 399 -6.70 30.96 15.18
N SER A 400 -7.33 31.78 16.02
CA SER A 400 -8.54 31.39 16.74
C SER A 400 -9.74 31.81 15.91
N GLU A 401 -10.58 30.85 15.58
CA GLU A 401 -11.80 31.02 14.80
C GLU A 401 -13.03 30.75 15.67
N GLU A 402 -14.10 31.52 15.47
CA GLU A 402 -15.38 31.25 16.11
C GLU A 402 -16.17 30.23 15.28
N ILE A 403 -16.25 29.00 15.78
CA ILE A 403 -16.96 27.90 15.13
C ILE A 403 -18.31 27.71 15.78
N THR A 404 -19.37 27.66 14.97
CA THR A 404 -20.73 27.37 15.43
C THR A 404 -21.11 25.93 15.05
N PHE A 405 -21.08 25.06 16.02
CA PHE A 405 -21.56 23.69 15.88
C PHE A 405 -23.07 23.63 16.07
N LEU A 406 -23.70 22.75 15.35
CA LEU A 406 -25.11 22.42 15.46
C LEU A 406 -25.26 21.03 16.03
N TRP A 407 -25.88 20.91 17.17
CA TRP A 407 -26.16 19.63 17.77
C TRP A 407 -27.62 19.26 17.61
N GLU A 408 -27.87 18.16 16.93
CA GLU A 408 -29.20 17.64 16.66
C GLU A 408 -29.58 16.65 17.74
N LYS A 409 -30.63 16.95 18.48
CA LYS A 409 -31.17 16.06 19.53
C LYS A 409 -32.65 15.89 19.32
N LEU A 410 -33.12 14.67 19.55
CA LEU A 410 -34.54 14.38 19.62
C LEU A 410 -35.04 14.78 21.01
N GLU A 411 -35.89 15.79 21.12
CA GLU A 411 -36.58 16.15 22.33
C GLU A 411 -38.03 15.67 22.34
N PHE A 412 -38.37 14.97 23.39
CA PHE A 412 -39.72 14.50 23.65
C PHE A 412 -40.41 15.45 24.63
N ASN A 413 -41.42 16.18 24.11
CA ASN A 413 -42.26 17.04 24.97
C ASN A 413 -43.53 16.29 25.36
N PHE A 414 -43.68 15.98 26.66
CA PHE A 414 -44.87 15.36 27.22
C PHE A 414 -45.81 16.46 27.77
N SER A 415 -46.96 16.63 27.16
CA SER A 415 -48.00 17.51 27.72
C SER A 415 -49.05 16.71 28.45
N SER A 416 -49.20 16.93 29.75
CA SER A 416 -50.26 16.32 30.53
C SER A 416 -51.62 17.02 30.27
N GLY A 417 -52.52 16.36 29.55
CA GLY A 417 -53.93 16.74 29.57
C GLY A 417 -54.59 17.19 28.28
N GLY A 418 -54.22 16.71 27.15
CA GLY A 418 -54.95 16.85 25.89
C GLY A 418 -55.91 15.67 25.64
N THR A 419 -57.06 15.95 25.13
CA THR A 419 -58.06 14.94 24.71
C THR A 419 -57.89 14.54 23.21
N ASP A 420 -56.88 15.08 22.54
CA ASP A 420 -56.50 14.67 21.17
C ASP A 420 -55.67 13.40 21.22
N GLN A 421 -56.08 12.38 20.47
CA GLN A 421 -55.30 11.15 20.38
C GLN A 421 -53.92 11.48 19.83
N ALA A 422 -52.88 11.17 20.60
CA ALA A 422 -51.53 11.27 20.12
C ALA A 422 -51.36 10.41 18.84
N ASP A 423 -50.59 10.92 17.90
CA ASP A 423 -50.24 10.15 16.73
C ASP A 423 -49.54 8.85 17.16
N PRO A 424 -50.10 7.66 16.84
CA PRO A 424 -49.49 6.41 17.26
C PRO A 424 -48.04 6.25 16.75
N ASN A 425 -47.74 6.79 15.60
CA ASN A 425 -46.39 6.72 15.04
C ASN A 425 -45.41 7.60 15.85
N ALA A 426 -45.84 8.78 16.33
CA ALA A 426 -45.00 9.63 17.14
C ALA A 426 -44.74 9.01 18.52
N LEU A 427 -45.76 8.40 19.11
CA LEU A 427 -45.63 7.65 20.37
C LEU A 427 -44.69 6.47 20.22
N PHE A 428 -44.80 5.78 19.10
CA PHE A 428 -43.98 4.63 18.78
C PHE A 428 -42.50 5.01 18.61
N VAL A 429 -42.20 6.03 17.79
CA VAL A 429 -40.83 6.56 17.63
C VAL A 429 -40.25 7.04 18.95
N ALA A 430 -41.07 7.68 19.80
CA ALA A 430 -40.66 8.13 21.10
C ALA A 430 -40.33 6.96 22.05
N TYR A 431 -41.10 5.88 22.00
CA TYR A 431 -40.85 4.71 22.85
C TYR A 431 -39.61 3.92 22.34
N SER A 432 -39.50 3.71 21.03
CA SER A 432 -38.34 3.07 20.40
C SER A 432 -37.02 3.76 20.76
N SER A 433 -37.03 5.09 20.83
CA SER A 433 -35.82 5.86 21.20
C SER A 433 -35.40 5.75 22.67
N LEU A 434 -36.28 5.21 23.53
CA LEU A 434 -35.94 4.90 24.94
C LEU A 434 -35.35 3.49 25.10
N MET A 435 -35.37 2.70 24.03
CA MET A 435 -34.80 1.34 24.06
C MET A 435 -33.27 1.39 24.05
N GLU A 436 -32.66 0.43 24.72
CA GLU A 436 -31.19 0.29 24.77
C GLU A 436 -30.62 -0.28 23.50
N GLY A 437 -31.46 -0.88 22.63
CA GLY A 437 -31.07 -1.45 21.39
C GLY A 437 -32.22 -1.47 20.36
N ASP A 438 -31.91 -1.22 19.06
CA ASP A 438 -32.88 -1.28 17.95
C ASP A 438 -32.58 -2.49 17.06
N TRP A 439 -33.48 -3.46 17.08
CA TRP A 439 -33.42 -4.71 16.31
C TRP A 439 -34.63 -4.83 15.36
N SER A 440 -35.26 -3.70 15.10
CA SER A 440 -36.46 -3.64 14.31
C SER A 440 -36.24 -4.14 12.87
N GLY A 441 -37.22 -4.88 12.37
CA GLY A 441 -37.25 -5.37 10.98
C GLY A 441 -36.23 -6.47 10.65
N LEU A 442 -35.53 -7.05 11.62
CA LEU A 442 -34.59 -8.14 11.38
C LEU A 442 -35.26 -9.47 11.11
N ASN A 443 -34.66 -10.30 10.31
CA ASN A 443 -35.08 -11.70 10.14
C ASN A 443 -34.20 -12.62 11.02
N LEU A 444 -34.76 -13.04 12.15
CA LEU A 444 -34.12 -13.93 13.12
C LEU A 444 -34.85 -15.30 13.17
N SER A 445 -35.62 -15.62 12.13
CA SER A 445 -36.41 -16.85 12.10
C SER A 445 -35.52 -18.10 12.20
N GLY A 446 -35.93 -19.02 13.06
CA GLY A 446 -35.23 -20.28 13.27
C GLY A 446 -33.88 -20.21 14.00
N GLN A 447 -33.49 -19.05 14.49
CA GLN A 447 -32.24 -18.87 15.21
C GLN A 447 -32.31 -19.41 16.63
N ASP A 448 -31.14 -19.84 17.18
CA ASP A 448 -31.00 -20.18 18.59
C ASP A 448 -30.54 -18.95 19.39
N LEU A 449 -31.51 -18.34 20.03
CA LEU A 449 -31.37 -17.14 20.87
C LEU A 449 -31.57 -17.44 22.34
N SER A 450 -31.46 -18.72 22.75
CA SER A 450 -31.73 -19.15 24.12
C SER A 450 -30.80 -18.49 25.12
N GLY A 451 -31.40 -18.00 26.21
CA GLY A 451 -30.68 -17.34 27.30
C GLY A 451 -30.05 -16.00 26.97
N ARG A 452 -30.36 -15.43 25.83
CA ARG A 452 -29.82 -14.10 25.43
C ARG A 452 -30.54 -12.96 26.14
N ASP A 453 -29.86 -11.83 26.24
CA ASP A 453 -30.40 -10.61 26.84
C ASP A 453 -30.93 -9.68 25.73
N PHE A 454 -32.22 -9.46 25.71
CA PHE A 454 -32.96 -8.53 24.89
C PHE A 454 -33.72 -7.53 25.77
N GLY A 455 -33.25 -7.30 26.99
CA GLY A 455 -33.87 -6.34 27.89
C GLY A 455 -33.86 -4.94 27.28
N ALA A 456 -35.02 -4.27 27.33
CA ALA A 456 -35.21 -2.93 26.77
C ALA A 456 -34.78 -2.77 25.30
N VAL A 457 -34.97 -3.80 24.45
CA VAL A 457 -34.63 -3.79 23.02
C VAL A 457 -35.90 -3.56 22.21
N ASP A 458 -35.77 -2.78 21.13
CA ASP A 458 -36.81 -2.64 20.10
C ASP A 458 -36.74 -3.80 19.11
N LEU A 459 -37.77 -4.62 19.10
CA LEU A 459 -37.93 -5.78 18.21
C LEU A 459 -39.07 -5.56 17.20
N THR A 460 -39.42 -4.35 16.90
CA THR A 460 -40.52 -3.99 15.99
C THR A 460 -40.35 -4.61 14.63
N GLY A 461 -41.40 -5.29 14.15
CA GLY A 461 -41.40 -5.90 12.83
C GLY A 461 -40.35 -7.00 12.64
N THR A 462 -39.70 -7.45 13.69
CA THR A 462 -38.70 -8.51 13.67
C THR A 462 -39.37 -9.86 13.44
N ASP A 463 -38.80 -10.66 12.54
CA ASP A 463 -39.24 -12.04 12.34
C ASP A 463 -38.48 -13.00 13.25
N LEU A 464 -39.10 -13.42 14.34
CA LEU A 464 -38.59 -14.39 15.32
C LEU A 464 -39.29 -15.76 15.14
N SER A 465 -39.94 -15.99 14.02
CA SER A 465 -40.69 -17.23 13.82
C SER A 465 -39.78 -18.47 13.94
N ASN A 466 -40.30 -19.50 14.66
CA ASN A 466 -39.58 -20.74 14.92
C ASN A 466 -38.21 -20.57 15.60
N SER A 467 -37.89 -19.42 16.18
CA SER A 467 -36.64 -19.20 16.91
C SER A 467 -36.72 -19.83 18.31
N ASN A 468 -35.53 -20.17 18.86
CA ASN A 468 -35.42 -20.65 20.24
C ASN A 468 -35.00 -19.49 21.14
N LEU A 469 -35.95 -18.96 21.91
CA LEU A 469 -35.76 -17.89 22.92
C LEU A 469 -35.87 -18.42 24.36
N ALA A 470 -35.69 -19.72 24.53
CA ALA A 470 -35.85 -20.35 25.85
C ALA A 470 -34.92 -19.70 26.90
N GLY A 471 -35.48 -19.17 27.97
CA GLY A 471 -34.75 -18.50 29.03
C GLY A 471 -34.16 -17.14 28.65
N ALA A 472 -34.49 -16.58 27.49
CA ALA A 472 -34.05 -15.25 27.08
C ALA A 472 -34.62 -14.16 28.00
N ASN A 473 -33.89 -13.06 28.19
CA ASN A 473 -34.38 -11.87 28.89
C ASN A 473 -34.98 -10.90 27.85
N LEU A 474 -36.27 -10.62 27.97
CA LEU A 474 -37.01 -9.67 27.14
C LEU A 474 -37.70 -8.61 28.04
N GLU A 475 -37.18 -8.40 29.25
CA GLU A 475 -37.74 -7.42 30.21
C GLU A 475 -37.76 -6.02 29.57
N GLN A 476 -38.91 -5.37 29.61
CA GLN A 476 -39.13 -4.01 29.08
C GLN A 476 -38.89 -3.87 27.56
N SER A 477 -38.74 -4.97 26.79
CA SER A 477 -38.59 -4.93 25.35
C SER A 477 -39.87 -4.50 24.64
N LEU A 478 -39.68 -3.98 23.44
CA LEU A 478 -40.78 -3.58 22.54
C LEU A 478 -40.97 -4.60 21.41
N LEU A 479 -42.10 -5.29 21.41
CA LEU A 479 -42.49 -6.27 20.41
C LEU A 479 -43.71 -5.75 19.64
N PHE A 480 -43.47 -4.78 18.77
CA PHE A 480 -44.53 -4.19 17.97
C PHE A 480 -44.55 -4.87 16.58
N ASP A 481 -45.65 -5.48 16.21
CA ASP A 481 -45.82 -6.29 14.97
C ASP A 481 -44.70 -7.31 14.78
N THR A 482 -44.15 -7.84 15.90
CA THR A 482 -43.12 -8.88 15.86
C THR A 482 -43.74 -10.24 15.54
N ASN A 483 -43.12 -10.99 14.67
CA ASN A 483 -43.58 -12.34 14.32
C ASN A 483 -42.92 -13.36 15.26
N LEU A 484 -43.71 -13.95 16.14
CA LEU A 484 -43.30 -14.99 17.10
C LEU A 484 -43.89 -16.39 16.76
N ASP A 485 -44.38 -16.60 15.57
CA ASP A 485 -45.00 -17.89 15.20
C ASP A 485 -44.09 -19.09 15.44
N GLY A 486 -44.57 -20.01 16.28
CA GLY A 486 -43.80 -21.21 16.62
C GLY A 486 -42.51 -20.97 17.41
N ALA A 487 -42.24 -19.74 17.91
CA ALA A 487 -41.05 -19.44 18.69
C ALA A 487 -41.14 -20.11 20.08
N ASP A 488 -40.01 -20.58 20.59
CA ASP A 488 -39.89 -21.15 21.93
C ASP A 488 -39.39 -20.09 22.94
N LEU A 489 -40.28 -19.50 23.70
CA LEU A 489 -40.05 -18.56 24.79
C LEU A 489 -40.17 -19.23 26.17
N SER A 490 -39.94 -20.54 26.24
CA SER A 490 -40.06 -21.25 27.53
C SER A 490 -39.09 -20.70 28.56
N ASN A 491 -39.60 -20.35 29.75
CA ASN A 491 -38.89 -19.73 30.87
C ASN A 491 -38.24 -18.36 30.52
N ALA A 492 -38.65 -17.71 29.45
CA ALA A 492 -38.20 -16.35 29.14
C ALA A 492 -38.75 -15.32 30.11
N ASN A 493 -38.01 -14.25 30.38
CA ASN A 493 -38.44 -13.11 31.18
C ASN A 493 -38.98 -12.01 30.25
N LEU A 494 -40.29 -11.80 30.20
CA LEU A 494 -40.94 -10.73 29.44
C LEU A 494 -41.54 -9.67 30.37
N LYS A 495 -41.05 -9.54 31.58
CA LYS A 495 -41.62 -8.62 32.54
C LYS A 495 -41.65 -7.19 32.03
N GLU A 496 -42.82 -6.54 32.13
CA GLU A 496 -43.03 -5.17 31.67
C GLU A 496 -42.76 -4.95 30.15
N ALA A 497 -42.69 -5.99 29.36
CA ALA A 497 -42.55 -5.86 27.89
C ALA A 497 -43.83 -5.29 27.27
N VAL A 498 -43.70 -4.66 26.11
CA VAL A 498 -44.81 -4.13 25.32
C VAL A 498 -45.03 -5.04 24.07
N ILE A 499 -46.16 -5.68 24.00
CA ILE A 499 -46.51 -6.58 22.86
C ILE A 499 -47.75 -6.03 22.16
N VAL A 500 -47.58 -5.61 20.92
CA VAL A 500 -48.66 -5.01 20.15
C VAL A 500 -48.65 -5.56 18.73
N ASN A 501 -49.67 -6.27 18.34
CA ASN A 501 -49.80 -6.86 17.00
C ASN A 501 -51.01 -6.22 16.27
N PHE A 502 -50.72 -5.39 15.28
CA PHE A 502 -51.72 -4.70 14.47
C PHE A 502 -51.81 -5.15 13.03
N MET A 503 -50.67 -5.50 12.40
CA MET A 503 -50.58 -5.81 10.99
C MET A 503 -50.00 -7.20 10.74
N ASP A 504 -48.69 -7.32 10.87
CA ASP A 504 -47.95 -8.54 10.47
C ASP A 504 -47.44 -9.33 11.68
N GLY A 505 -47.61 -8.81 12.90
CA GLY A 505 -47.22 -9.50 14.13
C GLY A 505 -48.13 -10.67 14.45
N SER A 506 -47.53 -11.81 14.76
CA SER A 506 -48.26 -13.05 15.13
C SER A 506 -47.50 -13.79 16.22
N MET A 507 -48.20 -14.62 16.98
CA MET A 507 -47.60 -15.54 17.95
C MET A 507 -48.30 -16.90 17.94
N GLU A 508 -48.79 -17.32 16.72
CA GLU A 508 -49.48 -18.59 16.57
C GLU A 508 -48.52 -19.76 16.86
N GLY A 509 -48.91 -20.58 17.82
CA GLY A 509 -48.11 -21.72 18.25
C GLY A 509 -46.86 -21.41 19.06
N ALA A 510 -46.69 -20.15 19.50
CA ALA A 510 -45.53 -19.75 20.35
C ALA A 510 -45.62 -20.45 21.72
N ASN A 511 -44.47 -20.83 22.27
CA ASN A 511 -44.37 -21.56 23.54
C ASN A 511 -43.89 -20.64 24.67
N PHE A 512 -44.76 -20.27 25.59
CA PHE A 512 -44.44 -19.45 26.79
C PHE A 512 -44.47 -20.29 28.08
N ILE A 513 -44.28 -21.58 28.01
CA ILE A 513 -44.30 -22.43 29.21
C ILE A 513 -43.26 -21.95 30.23
N GLY A 514 -43.72 -21.58 31.42
CA GLY A 514 -42.88 -21.10 32.51
C GLY A 514 -42.34 -19.67 32.31
N ALA A 515 -42.72 -18.96 31.29
CA ALA A 515 -42.29 -17.57 31.04
C ALA A 515 -42.92 -16.62 32.08
N ASP A 516 -42.22 -15.52 32.39
CA ASP A 516 -42.71 -14.44 33.24
C ASP A 516 -43.28 -13.30 32.37
N LEU A 517 -44.56 -13.17 32.33
CA LEU A 517 -45.31 -12.14 31.60
C LEU A 517 -45.79 -11.02 32.55
N THR A 518 -45.29 -10.92 33.80
CA THR A 518 -45.75 -9.93 34.77
C THR A 518 -45.69 -8.51 34.23
N GLY A 519 -46.82 -7.82 34.18
CA GLY A 519 -46.90 -6.43 33.73
C GLY A 519 -46.77 -6.26 32.20
N VAL A 520 -46.78 -7.34 31.40
CA VAL A 520 -46.79 -7.21 29.94
C VAL A 520 -47.99 -6.41 29.50
N PHE A 521 -47.71 -5.34 28.77
CA PHE A 521 -48.75 -4.42 28.26
C PHE A 521 -48.96 -4.64 26.78
N GLY A 522 -50.21 -4.52 26.32
CA GLY A 522 -50.44 -4.45 24.91
C GLY A 522 -51.74 -5.08 24.42
N PHE A 523 -51.78 -5.28 23.11
CA PHE A 523 -52.94 -5.76 22.36
C PHE A 523 -52.50 -6.93 21.47
N ALA A 524 -52.40 -8.08 22.06
CA ALA A 524 -52.10 -9.31 21.31
C ALA A 524 -52.96 -10.47 21.83
N ASP A 525 -53.28 -11.41 20.95
CA ASP A 525 -54.10 -12.58 21.27
C ASP A 525 -53.19 -13.73 21.82
N LEU A 526 -53.14 -13.87 23.13
CA LEU A 526 -52.40 -14.96 23.78
C LEU A 526 -53.09 -16.32 23.64
N SER A 527 -54.35 -16.39 23.12
CA SER A 527 -55.08 -17.64 23.05
C SER A 527 -54.52 -18.65 22.05
N THR A 528 -53.69 -18.17 21.11
CA THR A 528 -53.01 -19.00 20.07
C THR A 528 -51.68 -19.57 20.58
N ALA A 529 -51.18 -19.11 21.73
CA ALA A 529 -49.93 -19.54 22.33
C ALA A 529 -50.11 -20.56 23.44
N THR A 530 -49.04 -21.27 23.77
CA THR A 530 -49.02 -22.24 24.89
C THR A 530 -48.47 -21.61 26.15
N LEU A 531 -49.25 -21.51 27.24
CA LEU A 531 -48.95 -20.74 28.44
C LEU A 531 -48.68 -21.57 29.69
N GLY A 532 -48.51 -22.87 29.62
CA GLY A 532 -48.41 -23.79 30.77
C GLY A 532 -47.44 -23.30 31.88
N ASN A 533 -47.96 -23.08 33.07
CA ASN A 533 -47.20 -22.55 34.21
C ASN A 533 -46.53 -21.16 34.01
N ALA A 534 -46.88 -20.41 32.99
CA ALA A 534 -46.42 -19.03 32.83
C ALA A 534 -46.98 -18.13 33.98
N THR A 535 -46.28 -17.10 34.33
CA THR A 535 -46.81 -16.04 35.20
C THR A 535 -47.56 -15.05 34.33
N CYS A 536 -48.84 -14.88 34.54
CA CYS A 536 -49.68 -13.97 33.77
C CYS A 536 -49.37 -12.49 34.02
N PRO A 537 -49.80 -11.55 33.15
CA PRO A 537 -49.58 -10.12 33.36
C PRO A 537 -50.04 -9.55 34.68
N ASP A 538 -51.05 -10.12 35.28
CA ASP A 538 -51.54 -9.76 36.64
C ASP A 538 -50.78 -10.45 37.79
N GLY A 539 -49.72 -11.18 37.51
CA GLY A 539 -48.95 -11.93 38.47
C GLY A 539 -49.57 -13.27 38.90
N THR A 540 -50.68 -13.68 38.31
CA THR A 540 -51.30 -15.00 38.59
C THR A 540 -50.62 -16.09 37.73
N SER A 541 -50.79 -17.37 38.11
CA SER A 541 -50.26 -18.45 37.28
C SER A 541 -51.26 -18.80 36.18
N ALA A 542 -50.76 -18.96 34.95
CA ALA A 542 -51.58 -19.40 33.83
C ALA A 542 -52.07 -20.83 34.02
N ASN A 543 -53.30 -21.04 33.60
CA ASN A 543 -53.79 -22.41 33.33
C ASN A 543 -53.14 -22.96 32.05
N GLU A 544 -53.32 -24.22 31.72
CA GLU A 544 -52.61 -24.85 30.57
C GLU A 544 -52.67 -24.09 29.25
N THR A 545 -53.66 -23.21 29.03
CA THR A 545 -53.97 -22.53 27.77
C THR A 545 -54.29 -21.05 27.86
N SER A 546 -54.46 -20.44 29.04
CA SER A 546 -54.91 -19.04 29.12
C SER A 546 -54.50 -18.33 30.41
N CYS A 547 -54.23 -17.04 30.30
CA CYS A 547 -54.27 -16.06 31.40
C CYS A 547 -55.63 -15.45 31.46
N ALA A 548 -56.25 -15.52 32.63
CA ALA A 548 -57.67 -15.08 32.85
C ALA A 548 -57.84 -13.58 32.61
N SER A 549 -56.83 -12.80 32.84
CA SER A 549 -56.82 -11.31 32.71
C SER A 549 -56.44 -10.80 31.33
N GLY A 550 -55.91 -11.66 30.43
CA GLY A 550 -55.29 -11.21 29.20
C GLY A 550 -54.05 -10.34 29.43
N LEU A 551 -53.64 -9.55 28.44
CA LEU A 551 -52.56 -8.59 28.59
C LEU A 551 -52.99 -7.39 29.42
N SER A 552 -52.03 -6.77 30.14
CA SER A 552 -52.28 -5.57 30.95
C SER A 552 -52.71 -4.43 30.03
N GLN A 553 -53.70 -3.68 30.49
CA GLN A 553 -54.13 -2.45 29.83
C GLN A 553 -53.50 -1.21 30.52
N VAL A 554 -52.67 -1.44 31.53
CA VAL A 554 -51.88 -0.39 32.20
C VAL A 554 -50.46 -0.45 31.64
N PRO A 555 -50.00 0.59 30.99
CA PRO A 555 -48.65 0.62 30.46
C PRO A 555 -47.60 0.50 31.55
N PRO A 556 -46.46 -0.15 31.30
CA PRO A 556 -45.38 -0.23 32.27
C PRO A 556 -44.85 1.17 32.62
N PRO A 557 -44.21 1.34 33.77
CA PRO A 557 -43.78 2.65 34.25
C PRO A 557 -42.94 3.44 33.26
N LEU A 558 -42.10 2.77 32.49
CA LEU A 558 -41.28 3.38 31.46
C LEU A 558 -42.11 3.90 30.29
N ALA A 559 -43.13 3.16 29.87
CA ALA A 559 -43.98 3.48 28.74
C ALA A 559 -45.19 4.36 29.15
N ALA A 560 -45.56 4.39 30.42
CA ALA A 560 -46.72 5.10 30.94
C ALA A 560 -46.79 6.58 30.50
N PRO A 561 -45.71 7.36 30.56
CA PRO A 561 -45.73 8.76 30.11
C PRO A 561 -46.10 8.91 28.64
N LEU A 562 -45.70 7.94 27.81
CA LEU A 562 -45.89 7.93 26.35
C LEU A 562 -47.34 7.58 25.98
N PHE A 563 -47.93 6.61 26.63
CA PHE A 563 -49.29 6.14 26.34
C PHE A 563 -50.40 6.94 27.03
N LEU A 564 -50.06 7.74 28.08
CA LEU A 564 -51.03 8.51 28.84
C LEU A 564 -50.93 10.01 28.62
N ALA A 565 -50.01 10.49 27.81
CA ALA A 565 -49.78 11.92 27.55
C ALA A 565 -49.74 12.22 26.05
N ASP A 566 -50.15 13.45 25.69
CA ASP A 566 -49.86 14.01 24.36
C ASP A 566 -48.35 14.17 24.23
N THR A 567 -47.74 13.41 23.34
CA THR A 567 -46.31 13.44 23.07
C THR A 567 -46.02 14.09 21.74
N THR A 568 -45.22 15.13 21.72
CA THR A 568 -44.67 15.68 20.51
C THR A 568 -43.18 15.41 20.44
N VAL A 569 -42.76 14.79 19.35
CA VAL A 569 -41.35 14.57 19.07
C VAL A 569 -40.87 15.73 18.23
N GLN A 570 -39.84 16.42 18.69
CA GLN A 570 -39.22 17.52 17.93
C GLN A 570 -37.73 17.29 17.80
N ILE A 571 -37.24 17.50 16.58
CA ILE A 571 -35.82 17.60 16.35
C ILE A 571 -35.40 19.00 16.79
N VAL A 572 -34.64 19.09 17.87
CA VAL A 572 -34.11 20.37 18.37
C VAL A 572 -32.65 20.47 17.95
N ILE A 573 -32.38 21.53 17.21
CA ILE A 573 -31.02 21.86 16.79
C ILE A 573 -30.53 22.96 17.74
N THR A 574 -29.53 22.62 18.56
CA THR A 574 -28.94 23.55 19.50
C THR A 574 -27.62 24.09 18.94
N PRO A 575 -27.48 25.38 18.67
CA PRO A 575 -26.23 25.96 18.24
C PRO A 575 -25.29 26.19 19.43
N PHE A 576 -24.01 25.79 19.27
CA PHE A 576 -22.94 26.07 20.20
C PHE A 576 -21.83 26.83 19.50
N THR A 577 -21.58 28.07 19.88
CA THR A 577 -20.48 28.86 19.34
C THR A 577 -19.31 28.87 20.31
N THR A 578 -18.15 28.48 19.86
CA THR A 578 -16.93 28.44 20.68
C THR A 578 -15.71 28.92 19.88
N PRO A 579 -14.81 29.69 20.48
CA PRO A 579 -13.52 29.99 19.84
C PRO A 579 -12.64 28.76 19.92
N MET A 580 -12.07 28.38 18.80
CA MET A 580 -11.16 27.23 18.68
C MET A 580 -9.93 27.60 17.86
N ASP A 581 -8.78 27.04 18.18
CA ASP A 581 -7.55 27.29 17.46
C ASP A 581 -7.44 26.34 16.25
N TYR A 582 -7.33 26.92 15.04
CA TYR A 582 -7.05 26.15 13.85
C TYR A 582 -5.62 25.63 13.86
N ILE A 583 -5.45 24.29 13.73
CA ILE A 583 -4.15 23.64 13.86
C ILE A 583 -3.57 23.09 12.55
N GLY A 584 -4.36 23.07 11.46
CA GLY A 584 -3.92 22.62 10.16
C GLY A 584 -4.96 21.80 9.41
N VAL A 585 -4.61 21.33 8.22
CA VAL A 585 -5.44 20.45 7.39
C VAL A 585 -5.20 19.00 7.80
N HIS A 586 -6.26 18.23 7.97
CA HIS A 586 -6.18 16.78 8.12
C HIS A 586 -6.53 16.09 6.81
N GLN A 587 -5.98 14.91 6.59
CA GLN A 587 -6.29 14.08 5.42
C GLN A 587 -7.27 12.97 5.75
N TYR A 588 -7.07 12.25 6.86
CA TYR A 588 -7.96 11.19 7.33
C TYR A 588 -7.75 10.89 8.82
N ILE A 589 -8.68 10.14 9.39
CA ILE A 589 -8.53 9.45 10.68
C ILE A 589 -8.42 7.95 10.37
N PRO A 590 -7.51 7.19 11.00
CA PRO A 590 -7.47 5.74 10.82
C PRO A 590 -8.83 5.09 11.05
N GLY A 591 -9.22 4.19 10.14
CA GLY A 591 -10.52 3.55 10.14
C GLY A 591 -11.67 4.37 9.54
N VAL A 592 -11.42 5.59 9.07
CA VAL A 592 -12.41 6.42 8.42
C VAL A 592 -12.02 6.70 6.98
N SER A 593 -13.01 6.65 6.07
CA SER A 593 -12.76 6.90 4.65
C SER A 593 -12.26 8.33 4.42
N ALA A 594 -11.15 8.47 3.73
CA ALA A 594 -10.62 9.76 3.37
C ALA A 594 -11.55 10.58 2.46
N ALA A 595 -12.41 9.91 1.70
CA ALA A 595 -13.39 10.59 0.86
C ALA A 595 -14.39 11.43 1.68
N THR A 596 -14.62 11.10 2.93
CA THR A 596 -15.51 11.83 3.85
C THR A 596 -14.78 12.89 4.66
N MET A 597 -13.45 12.83 4.70
CA MET A 597 -12.64 13.74 5.53
C MET A 597 -12.47 15.11 4.92
N GLY A 598 -12.44 15.24 3.59
CA GLY A 598 -12.29 16.53 2.92
C GLY A 598 -13.30 17.58 3.35
N SER A 599 -14.55 17.15 3.59
CA SER A 599 -15.68 18.02 4.00
C SER A 599 -15.99 17.87 5.49
N SER A 600 -15.00 17.71 6.35
CA SER A 600 -15.19 17.49 7.79
C SER A 600 -14.30 18.36 8.65
N LEU A 601 -14.68 18.46 9.93
CA LEU A 601 -13.84 19.00 10.99
C LEU A 601 -13.49 17.89 11.98
N ILE A 602 -12.33 18.02 12.60
CA ILE A 602 -11.92 17.16 13.70
C ILE A 602 -11.69 18.01 14.94
N ILE A 603 -12.31 17.64 16.04
CA ILE A 603 -12.14 18.26 17.37
C ILE A 603 -11.67 17.21 18.38
N GLY A 604 -11.06 17.63 19.47
CA GLY A 604 -10.70 16.76 20.57
C GLY A 604 -11.86 16.52 21.54
N GLU A 605 -11.77 15.46 22.34
CA GLU A 605 -12.74 15.09 23.36
C GLU A 605 -13.01 16.24 24.35
N SER A 606 -11.97 16.95 24.79
CA SER A 606 -12.10 18.09 25.69
C SER A 606 -13.02 19.20 25.14
N SER A 607 -12.94 19.45 23.84
CA SER A 607 -13.83 20.40 23.17
C SER A 607 -15.25 19.87 23.10
N TRP A 608 -15.43 18.59 22.86
CA TRP A 608 -16.73 17.96 22.83
C TRP A 608 -17.38 17.98 24.22
N VAL A 609 -16.66 17.64 25.30
CA VAL A 609 -17.12 17.77 26.70
C VAL A 609 -17.56 19.20 26.99
N ALA A 610 -16.83 20.21 26.53
CA ALA A 610 -17.18 21.62 26.73
C ALA A 610 -18.46 22.02 25.99
N LEU A 611 -18.75 21.38 24.85
CA LEU A 611 -19.93 21.67 24.02
C LEU A 611 -21.20 21.00 24.58
N VAL A 612 -21.17 19.70 24.88
CA VAL A 612 -22.37 18.90 25.18
C VAL A 612 -22.46 18.45 26.62
N GLY A 613 -21.38 18.51 27.37
CA GLY A 613 -21.31 18.10 28.78
C GLY A 613 -20.70 16.71 28.97
N ALA A 614 -20.15 16.49 30.17
CA ALA A 614 -19.40 15.26 30.47
C ALA A 614 -20.29 14.01 30.53
N ASP A 615 -21.56 14.15 30.95
CA ASP A 615 -22.49 13.03 31.06
C ASP A 615 -22.86 12.45 29.67
N GLU A 616 -23.02 13.31 28.66
CA GLU A 616 -23.32 12.88 27.29
C GLU A 616 -22.10 12.21 26.67
N VAL A 617 -20.90 12.71 26.92
CA VAL A 617 -19.64 12.13 26.43
C VAL A 617 -19.37 10.77 27.05
N ALA A 618 -19.63 10.61 28.36
CA ALA A 618 -19.43 9.34 29.08
C ALA A 618 -20.38 8.22 28.63
N ASN A 619 -21.54 8.58 28.04
CA ASN A 619 -22.55 7.62 27.60
C ASN A 619 -22.72 7.55 26.09
N TYR A 620 -21.71 7.98 25.34
CA TYR A 620 -21.82 7.91 23.89
C TYR A 620 -21.86 6.47 23.38
N SER A 621 -22.50 6.31 22.25
CA SER A 621 -22.61 5.05 21.53
C SER A 621 -22.33 5.26 20.06
N SER A 622 -21.79 4.24 19.40
CA SER A 622 -21.47 4.29 17.97
C SER A 622 -21.86 2.98 17.28
N THR A 623 -22.12 3.05 15.99
CA THR A 623 -22.33 1.87 15.15
C THR A 623 -21.02 1.30 14.64
N THR A 624 -19.95 2.08 14.59
CA THR A 624 -18.65 1.64 14.10
C THR A 624 -17.59 1.75 15.18
N TRP A 625 -16.97 0.64 15.49
CA TRP A 625 -15.94 0.52 16.52
C TRP A 625 -14.65 -0.01 15.93
N ILE A 626 -13.55 0.56 16.37
CA ILE A 626 -12.20 0.16 16.01
C ILE A 626 -11.61 -0.53 17.23
N VAL A 627 -11.12 -1.75 17.01
CA VAL A 627 -10.77 -2.67 18.09
C VAL A 627 -9.35 -3.17 17.90
N GLU A 628 -8.55 -3.08 18.95
CA GLU A 628 -7.25 -3.71 19.06
C GLU A 628 -7.36 -4.97 19.92
N VAL A 629 -6.73 -6.06 19.48
CA VAL A 629 -6.76 -7.36 20.16
C VAL A 629 -5.33 -7.82 20.41
N ASP A 630 -4.89 -7.74 21.64
CA ASP A 630 -3.50 -7.98 22.01
C ASP A 630 -3.00 -9.38 21.63
N GLY A 631 -1.92 -9.43 20.86
CA GLY A 631 -1.22 -10.67 20.50
C GLY A 631 -1.97 -11.58 19.53
N VAL A 632 -3.06 -11.13 18.93
CA VAL A 632 -3.83 -11.86 17.92
C VAL A 632 -3.54 -11.26 16.55
N GLY A 633 -2.98 -12.06 15.65
CA GLY A 633 -2.65 -11.61 14.29
C GLY A 633 -2.72 -12.73 13.26
N GLY A 634 -2.62 -12.38 11.99
CA GLY A 634 -2.63 -13.33 10.89
C GLY A 634 -3.91 -14.17 10.83
N ASP A 635 -3.77 -15.48 10.62
CA ASP A 635 -4.91 -16.40 10.46
C ASP A 635 -5.83 -16.46 11.69
N LYS A 636 -5.32 -16.14 12.89
CA LYS A 636 -6.15 -16.10 14.10
C LYS A 636 -7.08 -14.89 14.11
N LEU A 637 -6.59 -13.76 13.63
CA LEU A 637 -7.38 -12.53 13.50
C LEU A 637 -8.49 -12.72 12.46
N GLU A 638 -8.17 -13.35 11.33
CA GLU A 638 -9.16 -13.71 10.31
C GLU A 638 -10.24 -14.66 10.84
N ALA A 639 -9.85 -15.65 11.64
CA ALA A 639 -10.79 -16.56 12.26
C ALA A 639 -11.71 -15.84 13.27
N LEU A 640 -11.16 -14.92 14.07
CA LEU A 640 -11.93 -14.08 14.98
C LEU A 640 -12.92 -13.19 14.22
N ALA A 641 -12.44 -12.50 13.18
CA ALA A 641 -13.29 -11.66 12.34
C ALA A 641 -14.43 -12.45 11.66
N SER A 642 -14.12 -13.65 11.17
CA SER A 642 -15.13 -14.55 10.59
C SER A 642 -16.17 -14.99 11.61
N THR A 643 -15.76 -15.23 12.85
CA THR A 643 -16.68 -15.62 13.94
C THR A 643 -17.54 -14.46 14.37
N LEU A 644 -16.96 -13.25 14.48
CA LEU A 644 -17.71 -12.03 14.77
C LEU A 644 -18.69 -11.68 13.65
N SER A 645 -18.32 -11.83 12.40
CA SER A 645 -19.21 -11.60 11.25
C SER A 645 -20.41 -12.55 11.20
N ALA A 646 -20.37 -13.67 11.90
CA ALA A 646 -21.48 -14.58 12.03
C ALA A 646 -22.44 -14.20 13.17
N ASP A 647 -22.07 -13.25 14.01
CA ASP A 647 -22.97 -12.74 15.05
C ASP A 647 -23.97 -11.76 14.43
N PHE A 648 -25.22 -11.96 14.71
CA PHE A 648 -26.33 -11.21 14.12
C PHE A 648 -26.38 -9.72 14.53
N ARG A 649 -25.63 -9.31 15.58
CA ARG A 649 -25.45 -7.93 15.98
C ARG A 649 -24.47 -7.17 15.11
N VAL A 650 -23.69 -7.89 14.31
CA VAL A 650 -22.59 -7.36 13.53
C VAL A 650 -22.97 -7.30 12.05
N SER A 651 -23.00 -6.09 11.51
CA SER A 651 -23.28 -5.85 10.10
C SER A 651 -22.08 -6.19 9.22
N SER A 652 -20.88 -5.77 9.63
CA SER A 652 -19.65 -6.10 8.92
C SER A 652 -18.43 -6.04 9.84
N VAL A 653 -17.43 -6.85 9.51
CA VAL A 653 -16.11 -6.81 10.15
C VAL A 653 -15.04 -6.68 9.08
N LEU A 654 -14.19 -5.69 9.22
CA LEU A 654 -12.95 -5.58 8.47
C LEU A 654 -11.81 -5.96 9.41
N ASP A 655 -11.04 -6.96 9.06
CA ASP A 655 -9.82 -7.30 9.80
C ASP A 655 -8.57 -6.86 9.02
N TRP A 656 -7.54 -6.50 9.77
CA TRP A 656 -6.28 -6.02 9.22
C TRP A 656 -5.61 -7.08 8.33
N SER A 657 -5.65 -8.36 8.74
CA SER A 657 -4.96 -9.44 8.04
C SER A 657 -5.55 -9.73 6.67
N SER A 658 -6.88 -9.89 6.57
CA SER A 658 -7.57 -10.10 5.29
C SER A 658 -7.46 -8.86 4.40
N SER A 659 -7.60 -7.65 5.00
CA SER A 659 -7.48 -6.39 4.29
C SER A 659 -6.08 -6.22 3.72
N HIS A 660 -5.03 -6.54 4.49
CA HIS A 660 -3.65 -6.50 4.05
C HIS A 660 -3.41 -7.48 2.90
N LYS A 661 -3.85 -8.73 3.03
CA LYS A 661 -3.80 -9.72 1.94
C LYS A 661 -4.54 -9.25 0.69
N SER A 662 -5.65 -8.56 0.85
CA SER A 662 -6.42 -8.00 -0.27
C SER A 662 -5.70 -6.84 -0.95
N VAL A 663 -5.11 -5.92 -0.19
CA VAL A 663 -4.34 -4.79 -0.74
C VAL A 663 -3.06 -5.28 -1.41
N GLU A 664 -2.32 -6.21 -0.80
CA GLU A 664 -1.17 -6.87 -1.42
C GLU A 664 -1.55 -7.50 -2.78
N ARG A 665 -2.71 -8.15 -2.85
CA ARG A 665 -3.20 -8.77 -4.08
C ARG A 665 -3.60 -7.74 -5.14
N ASN A 666 -4.30 -6.70 -4.76
CA ASN A 666 -4.91 -5.72 -5.67
C ASN A 666 -3.98 -4.53 -5.91
N GLY A 667 -3.27 -4.06 -4.89
CA GLY A 667 -2.34 -2.94 -4.96
C GLY A 667 -1.15 -3.23 -5.86
N GLY A 668 -0.62 -4.45 -5.80
CA GLY A 668 0.47 -4.90 -6.65
C GLY A 668 0.17 -4.87 -8.15
N LEU A 669 -1.10 -4.95 -8.53
CA LEU A 669 -1.52 -4.84 -9.94
C LEU A 669 -1.59 -3.38 -10.42
N ILE A 670 -1.67 -2.42 -9.50
CA ILE A 670 -1.89 -1.00 -9.82
C ILE A 670 -0.59 -0.22 -9.85
N PHE A 671 0.34 -0.48 -8.93
CA PHE A 671 1.55 0.34 -8.73
C PHE A 671 2.86 -0.38 -9.03
N GLY A 672 2.84 -1.25 -9.99
CA GLY A 672 4.00 -2.06 -10.36
C GLY A 672 4.15 -3.21 -9.38
N THR A 673 3.60 -4.32 -9.79
CA THR A 673 3.55 -5.55 -9.00
C THR A 673 4.83 -5.72 -8.20
N PRO A 674 4.78 -5.88 -6.89
CA PRO A 674 5.95 -6.18 -6.07
C PRO A 674 6.81 -7.30 -6.67
N GLY A 675 6.17 -8.24 -7.35
CA GLY A 675 6.82 -9.29 -8.09
C GLY A 675 7.66 -8.83 -9.26
N LEU A 676 7.20 -7.83 -10.03
CA LEU A 676 7.99 -7.27 -11.14
C LEU A 676 9.22 -6.53 -10.64
N LEU A 677 9.09 -5.75 -9.56
CA LEU A 677 10.21 -5.08 -8.92
C LEU A 677 11.18 -6.07 -8.29
N SER A 678 10.68 -7.13 -7.66
CA SER A 678 11.49 -8.22 -7.13
C SER A 678 12.24 -8.95 -8.24
N LEU A 679 11.58 -9.22 -9.36
CA LEU A 679 12.22 -9.77 -10.56
C LEU A 679 13.32 -8.85 -11.09
N GLN A 680 13.06 -7.55 -11.18
CA GLN A 680 14.05 -6.55 -11.61
C GLN A 680 15.28 -6.56 -10.70
N PHE A 681 15.05 -6.57 -9.41
CA PHE A 681 16.11 -6.61 -8.41
C PHE A 681 17.00 -7.85 -8.56
N VAL A 682 16.41 -9.03 -8.68
CA VAL A 682 17.13 -10.30 -8.84
C VAL A 682 17.86 -10.34 -10.18
N VAL A 683 17.17 -10.06 -11.28
CA VAL A 683 17.75 -10.12 -12.64
C VAL A 683 18.88 -9.10 -12.79
N ALA A 684 18.71 -7.87 -12.31
CA ALA A 684 19.76 -6.85 -12.35
C ALA A 684 20.97 -7.24 -11.50
N SER A 685 20.76 -7.84 -10.32
CA SER A 685 21.83 -8.33 -9.46
C SER A 685 22.61 -9.45 -10.12
N VAL A 686 21.95 -10.43 -10.70
CA VAL A 686 22.58 -11.53 -11.47
C VAL A 686 23.31 -10.99 -12.70
N ALA A 687 22.70 -10.03 -13.43
CA ALA A 687 23.32 -9.40 -14.58
C ALA A 687 24.58 -8.61 -14.19
N ALA A 688 24.60 -7.95 -13.03
CA ALA A 688 25.77 -7.27 -12.50
C ALA A 688 26.94 -8.22 -12.28
N VAL A 689 26.69 -9.37 -11.64
CA VAL A 689 27.70 -10.40 -11.39
C VAL A 689 28.18 -11.03 -12.70
N ALA A 690 27.26 -11.44 -13.58
CA ALA A 690 27.60 -12.08 -14.85
C ALA A 690 28.37 -11.14 -15.78
N SER A 691 27.92 -9.89 -15.90
CA SER A 691 28.60 -8.87 -16.71
C SER A 691 30.01 -8.61 -16.19
N SER A 692 30.16 -8.51 -14.88
CA SER A 692 31.46 -8.32 -14.24
C SER A 692 32.41 -9.44 -14.56
N PHE A 693 31.96 -10.69 -14.46
CA PHE A 693 32.78 -11.88 -14.78
C PHE A 693 33.24 -11.86 -16.23
N VAL A 694 32.33 -11.59 -17.18
CA VAL A 694 32.64 -11.51 -18.61
C VAL A 694 33.64 -10.40 -18.90
N PHE A 695 33.42 -9.18 -18.37
CA PHE A 695 34.32 -8.05 -18.57
C PHE A 695 35.68 -8.24 -17.95
N LEU A 696 35.73 -8.83 -16.74
CA LEU A 696 37.00 -9.16 -16.08
C LEU A 696 37.80 -10.16 -16.89
N SER A 697 37.17 -11.18 -17.43
CA SER A 697 37.81 -12.17 -18.31
C SER A 697 38.42 -11.48 -19.53
N LEU A 698 37.68 -10.53 -20.14
CA LEU A 698 38.18 -9.78 -21.29
C LEU A 698 39.36 -8.88 -20.95
N VAL A 699 39.24 -8.05 -19.92
CA VAL A 699 40.30 -7.13 -19.50
C VAL A 699 41.59 -7.89 -19.19
N LEU A 700 41.46 -9.03 -18.53
CA LEU A 700 42.60 -9.89 -18.22
C LEU A 700 43.21 -10.54 -19.50
N SER A 701 42.36 -10.99 -20.42
CA SER A 701 42.82 -11.52 -21.71
C SER A 701 43.56 -10.46 -22.54
N GLN A 702 43.07 -9.23 -22.61
CA GLN A 702 43.73 -8.12 -23.30
C GLN A 702 45.04 -7.72 -22.64
N ARG A 703 45.19 -7.89 -21.33
CA ARG A 703 46.42 -7.57 -20.57
C ARG A 703 47.36 -8.74 -20.35
N GLN A 704 47.05 -9.89 -20.91
CA GLN A 704 47.83 -11.11 -20.69
C GLN A 704 49.31 -10.95 -21.07
N LYS A 705 49.60 -10.22 -22.18
CA LYS A 705 50.99 -9.90 -22.58
C LYS A 705 51.71 -8.97 -21.59
N GLU A 706 51.00 -7.95 -21.07
CA GLU A 706 51.56 -7.02 -20.05
C GLU A 706 51.87 -7.74 -18.74
N LEU A 707 50.94 -8.66 -18.32
CA LEU A 707 51.12 -9.48 -17.14
C LEU A 707 52.28 -10.47 -17.29
N ALA A 708 52.44 -11.07 -18.49
CA ALA A 708 53.55 -11.95 -18.82
C ALA A 708 54.90 -11.21 -18.80
N VAL A 709 54.95 -9.98 -19.30
CA VAL A 709 56.16 -9.13 -19.25
C VAL A 709 56.52 -8.80 -17.79
N LEU A 710 55.54 -8.45 -16.94
CA LEU A 710 55.79 -8.20 -15.51
C LEU A 710 56.33 -9.44 -14.82
N GLN A 711 55.83 -10.62 -15.18
CA GLN A 711 56.29 -11.90 -14.62
C GLN A 711 57.72 -12.22 -15.11
N ALA A 712 58.02 -11.91 -16.38
CA ALA A 712 59.36 -12.10 -16.96
C ALA A 712 60.41 -11.17 -16.35
N ILE A 713 60.02 -9.97 -15.87
CA ILE A 713 60.89 -9.01 -15.13
C ILE A 713 61.07 -9.41 -13.67
N GLY A 714 60.37 -10.47 -13.20
CA GLY A 714 60.55 -11.04 -11.86
C GLY A 714 59.47 -10.68 -10.84
N ALA A 715 58.33 -10.13 -11.25
CA ALA A 715 57.21 -9.90 -10.36
C ALA A 715 56.57 -11.23 -9.93
N SER A 716 56.38 -11.42 -8.62
CA SER A 716 55.75 -12.63 -8.14
C SER A 716 54.25 -12.69 -8.53
N PRO A 717 53.68 -13.90 -8.76
CA PRO A 717 52.25 -14.02 -9.08
C PRO A 717 51.32 -13.31 -8.10
N ASN A 718 51.65 -13.34 -6.82
CA ASN A 718 50.86 -12.66 -5.79
C ASN A 718 50.93 -11.12 -5.86
N GLN A 719 52.03 -10.57 -6.30
CA GLN A 719 52.17 -9.11 -6.54
C GLN A 719 51.34 -8.69 -7.74
N ILE A 720 51.33 -9.50 -8.81
CA ILE A 720 50.50 -9.26 -10.00
C ILE A 720 49.02 -9.36 -9.66
N ILE A 721 48.61 -10.37 -8.88
CA ILE A 721 47.22 -10.53 -8.43
C ILE A 721 46.78 -9.30 -7.60
N ARG A 722 47.62 -8.84 -6.65
CA ARG A 722 47.30 -7.67 -5.83
C ARG A 722 47.18 -6.39 -6.66
N LEU A 723 48.01 -6.20 -7.65
CA LEU A 723 47.99 -5.04 -8.54
C LEU A 723 46.66 -5.01 -9.34
N VAL A 724 46.33 -6.12 -10.00
CA VAL A 724 45.11 -6.24 -10.81
C VAL A 724 43.86 -6.15 -9.94
N LEU A 725 43.87 -6.80 -8.77
CA LEU A 725 42.81 -6.73 -7.79
C LEU A 725 42.52 -5.29 -7.39
N PHE A 726 43.53 -4.54 -6.98
CA PHE A 726 43.35 -3.17 -6.50
C PHE A 726 42.84 -2.25 -7.62
N GLU A 727 43.35 -2.37 -8.83
CA GLU A 727 42.93 -1.55 -9.96
C GLU A 727 41.46 -1.79 -10.31
N ILE A 728 41.05 -3.03 -10.51
CA ILE A 728 39.71 -3.37 -10.92
C ILE A 728 38.71 -3.16 -9.77
N LEU A 729 39.12 -3.53 -8.54
CA LEU A 729 38.27 -3.36 -7.37
C LEU A 729 37.95 -1.89 -7.08
N SER A 730 38.92 -1.00 -7.30
CA SER A 730 38.69 0.44 -7.15
C SER A 730 37.70 0.99 -8.19
N ILE A 731 37.74 0.48 -9.42
CA ILE A 731 36.75 0.83 -10.46
C ILE A 731 35.36 0.35 -10.04
N VAL A 732 35.26 -0.90 -9.59
CA VAL A 732 33.99 -1.51 -9.15
C VAL A 732 33.43 -0.76 -7.97
N MET A 733 34.20 -0.50 -6.91
CA MET A 733 33.73 0.22 -5.72
C MET A 733 33.22 1.62 -6.05
N VAL A 734 33.96 2.39 -6.83
CA VAL A 734 33.53 3.73 -7.21
C VAL A 734 32.29 3.67 -8.10
N SER A 735 32.24 2.74 -9.04
CA SER A 735 31.06 2.54 -9.91
C SER A 735 29.85 2.08 -9.12
N MET A 736 30.03 1.25 -8.09
CA MET A 736 28.96 0.83 -7.18
C MET A 736 28.39 2.00 -6.39
N ALA A 737 29.24 2.79 -5.76
CA ALA A 737 28.81 3.97 -5.01
C ALA A 737 28.06 4.98 -5.90
N LEU A 738 28.59 5.26 -7.10
CA LEU A 738 27.92 6.11 -8.06
C LEU A 738 26.62 5.50 -8.60
N GLY A 739 26.56 4.16 -8.73
CA GLY A 739 25.38 3.45 -9.14
C GLY A 739 24.23 3.55 -8.13
N ILE A 740 24.53 3.45 -6.84
CA ILE A 740 23.54 3.65 -5.76
C ILE A 740 23.04 5.10 -5.79
N VAL A 741 23.92 6.09 -5.86
CA VAL A 741 23.54 7.50 -5.92
C VAL A 741 22.67 7.79 -7.15
N LEU A 742 23.05 7.26 -8.32
CA LEU A 742 22.24 7.36 -9.52
C LEU A 742 20.89 6.67 -9.35
N GLY A 743 20.85 5.48 -8.74
CA GLY A 743 19.63 4.72 -8.46
C GLY A 743 18.67 5.45 -7.54
N ILE A 744 19.16 6.12 -6.51
CA ILE A 744 18.37 6.99 -5.63
C ILE A 744 17.76 8.15 -6.44
N GLY A 745 18.56 8.82 -7.27
CA GLY A 745 18.04 9.89 -8.12
C GLY A 745 17.00 9.40 -9.12
N VAL A 746 17.18 8.20 -9.68
CA VAL A 746 16.20 7.59 -10.57
C VAL A 746 14.92 7.21 -9.81
N ALA A 747 15.04 6.68 -8.58
CA ALA A 747 13.89 6.35 -7.75
C ALA A 747 13.07 7.61 -7.38
N LEU A 748 13.74 8.72 -7.02
CA LEU A 748 13.09 10.00 -6.80
C LEU A 748 12.35 10.50 -8.04
N SER A 749 12.97 10.41 -9.21
CA SER A 749 12.35 10.82 -10.47
C SER A 749 11.16 9.92 -10.86
N PHE A 750 11.20 8.63 -10.50
CA PHE A 750 10.08 7.71 -10.71
C PHE A 750 8.89 8.01 -9.79
N ASN A 751 9.07 8.65 -8.65
CA ASN A 751 7.96 9.02 -7.78
C ASN A 751 6.96 9.90 -8.50
N GLY A 752 7.41 10.92 -9.24
CA GLY A 752 6.54 11.75 -10.07
C GLY A 752 5.81 11.01 -11.20
N PHE A 753 6.31 9.85 -11.62
CA PHE A 753 5.60 8.97 -12.54
C PHE A 753 4.39 8.31 -11.86
N PHE A 754 4.51 7.87 -10.62
CA PHE A 754 3.41 7.29 -9.85
C PHE A 754 2.32 8.32 -9.57
N ASP A 755 2.66 9.58 -9.28
CA ASP A 755 1.70 10.66 -9.05
C ASP A 755 0.80 10.90 -10.28
N ILE A 756 1.40 10.92 -11.49
CA ILE A 756 0.65 11.07 -12.75
C ILE A 756 -0.32 9.91 -12.95
N PHE A 757 0.11 8.68 -12.67
CA PHE A 757 -0.76 7.52 -12.81
C PHE A 757 -1.82 7.45 -11.71
N GLY A 758 -1.54 7.86 -10.49
CA GLY A 758 -2.50 8.03 -9.41
C GLY A 758 -3.65 8.96 -9.81
N PHE A 759 -3.33 10.11 -10.38
CA PHE A 759 -4.32 11.06 -10.92
C PHE A 759 -5.17 10.46 -12.05
N ILE A 760 -4.55 9.74 -12.99
CA ILE A 760 -5.29 9.04 -14.06
C ILE A 760 -6.25 8.00 -13.46
N PHE A 761 -5.82 7.30 -12.42
CA PHE A 761 -6.63 6.31 -11.71
C PHE A 761 -7.86 6.94 -11.04
N GLN A 762 -7.71 8.08 -10.40
CA GLN A 762 -8.83 8.85 -9.81
C GLN A 762 -9.89 9.20 -10.86
N ILE A 763 -9.46 9.70 -12.03
CA ILE A 763 -10.39 10.05 -13.12
C ILE A 763 -11.24 8.85 -13.57
N PHE A 764 -10.69 7.64 -13.52
CA PHE A 764 -11.41 6.42 -13.94
C PHE A 764 -12.16 5.71 -12.80
N GLY A 765 -12.33 6.35 -11.63
CA GLY A 765 -13.11 5.85 -10.50
C GLY A 765 -12.40 4.79 -9.66
N GLY A 766 -11.07 4.75 -9.73
CA GLY A 766 -10.25 3.99 -8.78
C GLY A 766 -10.21 4.72 -7.44
N SER A 767 -10.18 3.96 -6.33
CA SER A 767 -9.90 4.54 -5.02
C SER A 767 -8.51 5.17 -5.05
N SER A 768 -8.43 6.48 -4.81
CA SER A 768 -7.14 7.10 -4.56
C SER A 768 -6.58 6.54 -3.26
N THR A 769 -5.36 6.06 -3.29
CA THR A 769 -4.63 5.87 -2.04
C THR A 769 -4.44 7.24 -1.42
N THR A 770 -5.05 7.45 -0.27
CA THR A 770 -4.97 8.68 0.51
C THR A 770 -3.60 8.91 1.13
N ILE A 771 -2.70 7.96 0.96
CA ILE A 771 -1.38 7.97 1.55
C ILE A 771 -0.38 8.42 0.52
N GLU A 772 0.26 9.55 0.79
CA GLU A 772 1.37 10.02 -0.02
C GLU A 772 2.53 9.02 -0.03
N ARG A 773 3.10 8.84 -1.21
CA ARG A 773 4.20 7.93 -1.44
C ARG A 773 5.53 8.56 -1.00
N THR A 774 5.83 8.49 0.30
CA THR A 774 7.14 8.87 0.82
C THR A 774 8.17 7.78 0.55
N LEU A 775 9.31 8.15 -0.08
CA LEU A 775 10.34 7.18 -0.43
C LEU A 775 11.10 6.70 0.79
N VAL A 776 11.11 5.40 0.99
CA VAL A 776 11.89 4.75 2.04
C VAL A 776 13.09 4.03 1.45
N TYR A 777 14.25 4.23 2.06
CA TYR A 777 15.52 3.68 1.58
C TYR A 777 15.91 2.45 2.39
N PRO A 778 15.82 1.23 1.81
CA PRO A 778 16.18 0.00 2.49
C PRO A 778 17.72 -0.18 2.53
N TRP A 779 18.42 0.59 3.35
CA TRP A 779 19.89 0.61 3.42
C TRP A 779 20.52 -0.73 3.72
N THR A 780 19.86 -1.55 4.56
CA THR A 780 20.32 -2.89 4.91
C THR A 780 20.34 -3.82 3.70
N GLN A 781 19.25 -3.84 2.92
CA GLN A 781 19.13 -4.66 1.72
C GLN A 781 20.08 -4.19 0.62
N LEU A 782 20.20 -2.88 0.40
CA LEU A 782 21.14 -2.30 -0.55
C LEU A 782 22.59 -2.62 -0.19
N LEU A 783 22.94 -2.59 1.08
CA LEU A 783 24.27 -2.95 1.57
C LEU A 783 24.55 -4.43 1.38
N LEU A 784 23.61 -5.31 1.70
CA LEU A 784 23.72 -6.76 1.50
C LEU A 784 23.95 -7.13 0.05
N VAL A 785 23.15 -6.56 -0.88
CA VAL A 785 23.31 -6.82 -2.31
C VAL A 785 24.64 -6.25 -2.81
N SER A 786 24.99 -5.04 -2.43
CA SER A 786 26.25 -4.44 -2.81
C SER A 786 27.44 -5.28 -2.35
N LEU A 787 27.41 -5.77 -1.12
CA LEU A 787 28.44 -6.66 -0.57
C LEU A 787 28.46 -8.02 -1.31
N SER A 788 27.30 -8.57 -1.66
CA SER A 788 27.19 -9.83 -2.40
C SER A 788 27.78 -9.69 -3.81
N VAL A 789 27.43 -8.62 -4.53
CA VAL A 789 27.98 -8.32 -5.86
C VAL A 789 29.48 -8.09 -5.77
N PHE A 790 29.94 -7.32 -4.78
CA PHE A 790 31.36 -7.06 -4.55
C PHE A 790 32.13 -8.36 -4.28
N THR A 791 31.63 -9.21 -3.41
CA THR A 791 32.24 -10.51 -3.08
C THR A 791 32.30 -11.42 -4.30
N ALA A 792 31.21 -11.48 -5.09
CA ALA A 792 31.18 -12.25 -6.32
C ALA A 792 32.22 -11.74 -7.35
N VAL A 793 32.36 -10.42 -7.47
CA VAL A 793 33.40 -9.81 -8.34
C VAL A 793 34.81 -10.15 -7.84
N VAL A 794 35.09 -10.10 -6.56
CA VAL A 794 36.40 -10.47 -5.98
C VAL A 794 36.71 -11.95 -6.27
N ILE A 795 35.75 -12.84 -6.07
CA ILE A 795 35.92 -14.27 -6.36
C ILE A 795 36.19 -14.48 -7.85
N ALA A 796 35.36 -13.86 -8.72
CA ALA A 796 35.55 -13.93 -10.16
C ALA A 796 36.93 -13.46 -10.60
N LEU A 797 37.39 -12.34 -10.03
CA LEU A 797 38.68 -11.76 -10.31
C LEU A 797 39.85 -12.68 -9.87
N LEU A 798 39.77 -13.24 -8.68
CA LEU A 798 40.76 -14.18 -8.17
C LEU A 798 40.85 -15.43 -9.05
N VAL A 799 39.72 -16.00 -9.45
CA VAL A 799 39.67 -17.20 -10.29
C VAL A 799 40.24 -16.92 -11.67
N THR A 800 39.81 -15.83 -12.30
CA THR A 800 40.25 -15.47 -13.67
C THR A 800 41.72 -15.08 -13.71
N THR A 801 42.22 -14.31 -12.73
CA THR A 801 43.61 -13.89 -12.66
C THR A 801 44.52 -15.11 -12.40
N ARG A 802 44.14 -16.03 -11.51
CA ARG A 802 44.89 -17.27 -11.28
C ARG A 802 44.94 -18.15 -12.52
N ARG A 803 43.86 -18.23 -13.30
CA ARG A 803 43.84 -18.97 -14.58
C ARG A 803 44.76 -18.31 -15.63
N ALA A 804 44.72 -16.98 -15.74
CA ALA A 804 45.56 -16.23 -16.66
C ALA A 804 47.07 -16.37 -16.36
N LEU A 805 47.45 -16.44 -15.09
CA LEU A 805 48.84 -16.60 -14.65
C LEU A 805 49.35 -18.04 -14.74
N LYS A 806 48.49 -19.05 -14.93
CA LYS A 806 48.86 -20.46 -15.15
C LYS A 806 49.13 -20.78 -16.61
N SER A 807 48.84 -19.87 -17.54
CA SER A 807 49.15 -20.04 -18.97
C SER A 807 50.65 -20.01 -19.20
N ASP A 808 51.12 -20.79 -20.19
CA ASP A 808 52.56 -20.90 -20.46
C ASP A 808 53.13 -19.53 -20.91
N LEU A 809 54.11 -19.03 -20.18
CA LEU A 809 54.72 -17.72 -20.40
C LEU A 809 55.38 -17.62 -21.77
N ALA A 810 55.96 -18.72 -22.27
CA ALA A 810 56.64 -18.76 -23.54
C ALA A 810 55.65 -18.65 -24.72
N SER A 811 54.47 -19.28 -24.64
CA SER A 811 53.43 -19.20 -25.66
C SER A 811 52.79 -17.83 -25.72
N VAL A 812 52.54 -17.21 -24.56
CA VAL A 812 51.94 -15.86 -24.46
C VAL A 812 52.89 -14.78 -24.99
N LEU A 813 54.20 -14.89 -24.74
CA LEU A 813 55.22 -13.95 -25.23
C LEU A 813 55.51 -14.12 -26.74
N LYS A 814 55.43 -15.34 -27.28
CA LYS A 814 55.58 -15.64 -28.73
C LYS A 814 54.33 -15.20 -29.50
N GLY A 815 53.18 -15.00 -28.87
CA GLY A 815 51.94 -14.65 -29.52
C GLY A 815 51.22 -15.81 -30.21
N GLU A 816 51.56 -17.06 -29.84
CA GLU A 816 50.90 -18.31 -30.26
C GLU A 816 49.66 -18.60 -29.45
#